data_cc14fc0beb0c382498e179a4c84fa576
#
_entry.id   cc14fc0beb0c382498e179a4c84fa576
#
_cell.length_a   1.000
_cell.length_b   1.000
_cell.length_c   1.000
_cell.angle_alpha   90.00
_cell.angle_beta   90.00
_cell.angle_gamma   90.00
#
_symmetry.space_group_name_H-M   'P 1'
#
loop_
_entity.id
_entity.type
_entity.pdbx_description
1 polymer ?
#
loop_
_entity_poly.entity_id
_entity_poly.type
_entity_poly.pdbx_seq_one_letter_code
_entity_poly.pdbx_strand_id
1 'polypeptide(L)'
;MNALRSRWQWAGSMVLCAGLAMAGPATAEDKATAVHEAEMKQGDLLATGEQIYGQVCAACHQANGQGVPGAFPPLVDSDFLKADTKRAIEAVIKGLTGKITVKGVEYNGAMPPMGYLKDEEIAGALSYVLTKWNGGGSVTPAEVAAVRGPGPKDGHPMAGKVEQAYAGAPVAMAPGKTRDMITSDGPPMTVVEFEKSKQIFFERCAGCHGVLRKGATGKPLTTDITLVKGTDYLKAMINAGSPAGMPNWGTSGTMSPEEIDAMARYLQHPPPEPPEFGMAEMTKSYQLLVPEDKRPKAPMHKRNIDNFFVVTLRDSGEVAVIDGDTKEIVNIIKTGYAVHISRPSASGRYVYTIGRDAKIDMIDLWMDPPEKVAEIKIGLEARSVETSKYKGYEDRYAIAGAYWPPQYVFMDGQTLKPLKIVSTRGMTVDTQEYHPEPRVAAIVASHQHPEFIVNVKETGKILLVNYEDLTNLSVTTIDAARFLHDGGWDASKRYFLTAANQSDKIAVIDSKDRQLEALVDVEKIPHPGRGANLVDPKYGPVWVTSALGNANVTFVATDPEKHKEHAWKAVRTLQGAGGGSLFVKSHPKSSNLWVDAPLNPDPKIAQSIAVFDVKDPDKGFEMLPIAEWADLGEGAKRVVQPEYNAAGDEVWFSVWNGKEEKSALVIVDDKTRKLKAVIKDPKLITPTGKFNVHNTMGDVY
;
A
#
# COMPACT_ATOMS: atom_id res chain seq x y z
N MET A 1 27.81 -57.91 -19.14
CA MET A 1 29.16 -58.44 -18.78
C MET A 1 29.45 -57.97 -17.37
N ASN A 2 29.41 -58.93 -16.49
CA ASN A 2 30.15 -59.24 -15.25
C ASN A 2 30.46 -58.08 -14.32
N ALA A 3 29.87 -58.01 -13.15
CA ALA A 3 29.96 -58.81 -11.90
C ALA A 3 31.29 -58.58 -11.16
N LEU A 4 31.20 -58.13 -9.90
CA LEU A 4 31.64 -58.97 -8.76
C LEU A 4 31.40 -58.25 -7.41
N ARG A 5 30.79 -59.03 -6.53
CA ARG A 5 30.57 -58.76 -5.10
C ARG A 5 31.86 -58.94 -4.31
N SER A 6 31.98 -58.33 -3.13
CA SER A 6 32.49 -59.05 -1.96
C SER A 6 32.00 -58.43 -0.63
N ARG A 7 31.32 -59.27 0.15
CA ARG A 7 31.02 -59.13 1.58
C ARG A 7 32.28 -59.42 2.38
N TRP A 8 32.43 -58.76 3.54
CA TRP A 8 33.05 -59.37 4.72
C TRP A 8 32.31 -58.94 5.98
N GLN A 9 31.72 -59.93 6.66
CA GLN A 9 31.30 -59.88 8.06
C GLN A 9 32.50 -60.30 8.93
N TRP A 10 32.64 -59.68 10.08
CA TRP A 10 33.20 -60.35 11.27
C TRP A 10 32.51 -59.82 12.53
N ALA A 11 32.07 -60.80 13.31
CA ALA A 11 31.47 -60.65 14.63
C ALA A 11 32.57 -60.77 15.72
N GLY A 12 32.31 -60.20 16.89
CA GLY A 12 32.92 -60.77 18.06
C GLY A 12 33.24 -59.85 19.26
N SER A 13 32.49 -60.05 20.28
CA SER A 13 32.84 -60.10 21.70
C SER A 13 32.72 -58.83 22.58
N MET A 14 31.73 -58.88 23.44
CA MET A 14 31.62 -58.11 24.69
C MET A 14 32.81 -58.35 25.59
N VAL A 15 33.32 -57.24 26.16
CA VAL A 15 33.96 -57.27 27.49
C VAL A 15 33.42 -56.10 28.31
N LEU A 16 32.72 -56.44 29.38
CA LEU A 16 32.31 -55.49 30.46
C LEU A 16 33.58 -55.14 31.24
N CYS A 17 33.95 -53.85 31.28
CA CYS A 17 34.80 -53.29 32.30
C CYS A 17 34.12 -52.08 32.93
N ALA A 18 33.65 -52.25 34.15
CA ALA A 18 33.22 -51.15 35.01
C ALA A 18 34.47 -50.38 35.44
N GLY A 19 34.66 -49.17 34.89
CA GLY A 19 35.68 -48.23 35.35
C GLY A 19 35.04 -46.99 35.95
N LEU A 20 35.14 -46.83 37.28
CA LEU A 20 34.90 -45.56 37.93
C LEU A 20 35.92 -44.56 37.39
N ALA A 21 35.46 -43.62 36.55
CA ALA A 21 36.24 -42.45 36.19
C ALA A 21 35.99 -41.36 37.24
N MET A 22 37.00 -41.14 38.10
CA MET A 22 37.10 -39.91 38.87
C MET A 22 37.29 -38.75 37.91
N ALA A 23 36.39 -37.77 37.95
CA ALA A 23 36.51 -36.51 37.23
C ALA A 23 37.72 -35.72 37.79
N GLY A 24 38.79 -35.65 37.00
CA GLY A 24 39.90 -34.74 37.28
C GLY A 24 39.50 -33.27 37.03
N PRO A 25 40.19 -32.30 37.62
CA PRO A 25 39.90 -30.90 37.40
C PRO A 25 40.09 -30.56 35.91
N ALA A 26 39.04 -29.93 35.30
CA ALA A 26 39.05 -29.50 33.91
C ALA A 26 40.29 -28.63 33.58
N THR A 27 40.97 -28.93 32.51
CA THR A 27 42.17 -28.21 32.08
C THR A 27 41.85 -26.80 31.55
N ALA A 28 42.86 -25.95 31.46
CA ALA A 28 42.67 -24.60 30.93
C ALA A 28 42.13 -24.61 29.45
N GLU A 29 42.50 -25.66 28.70
CA GLU A 29 41.99 -25.89 27.32
C GLU A 29 40.51 -26.28 27.31
N ASP A 30 40.05 -27.13 28.22
CA ASP A 30 38.64 -27.51 28.33
C ASP A 30 37.77 -26.31 28.70
N LYS A 31 38.28 -25.39 29.54
CA LYS A 31 37.59 -24.13 29.89
C LYS A 31 37.57 -23.16 28.71
N ALA A 32 38.64 -23.04 27.93
CA ALA A 32 38.71 -22.18 26.76
C ALA A 32 37.75 -22.66 25.66
N THR A 33 37.69 -24.01 25.45
CA THR A 33 36.75 -24.60 24.49
C THR A 33 35.30 -24.40 24.87
N ALA A 34 34.98 -24.59 26.18
CA ALA A 34 33.63 -24.37 26.71
C ALA A 34 33.20 -22.88 26.64
N VAL A 35 34.13 -21.94 26.86
CA VAL A 35 33.88 -20.51 26.71
C VAL A 35 33.62 -20.15 25.21
N HIS A 36 34.42 -20.68 24.34
CA HIS A 36 34.28 -20.45 22.88
C HIS A 36 32.98 -21.05 22.33
N GLU A 37 32.57 -22.25 22.76
CA GLU A 37 31.25 -22.81 22.42
C GLU A 37 30.10 -22.04 23.00
N ALA A 38 30.25 -21.48 24.22
CA ALA A 38 29.21 -20.63 24.84
C ALA A 38 29.08 -19.29 24.10
N GLU A 39 30.19 -18.69 23.68
CA GLU A 39 30.21 -17.46 22.88
C GLU A 39 29.61 -17.68 21.48
N MET A 40 29.88 -18.81 20.82
CA MET A 40 29.27 -19.18 19.53
C MET A 40 27.75 -19.37 19.69
N LYS A 41 27.29 -20.07 20.72
CA LYS A 41 25.86 -20.25 20.98
C LYS A 41 25.15 -18.93 21.29
N GLN A 42 25.81 -18.00 21.96
CA GLN A 42 25.27 -16.66 22.25
C GLN A 42 25.24 -15.80 20.97
N GLY A 43 26.22 -15.93 20.08
CA GLY A 43 26.22 -15.24 18.77
C GLY A 43 25.06 -15.70 17.90
N ASP A 44 24.81 -17.00 17.82
CA ASP A 44 23.68 -17.58 17.07
C ASP A 44 22.32 -17.15 17.65
N LEU A 45 22.21 -17.07 18.98
CA LEU A 45 21.00 -16.61 19.65
C LEU A 45 20.70 -15.14 19.35
N LEU A 46 21.71 -14.27 19.34
CA LEU A 46 21.56 -12.86 19.00
C LEU A 46 21.21 -12.64 17.52
N ALA A 47 21.81 -13.42 16.61
CA ALA A 47 21.47 -13.37 15.19
C ALA A 47 19.99 -13.78 14.94
N THR A 48 19.56 -14.87 15.59
CA THR A 48 18.15 -15.27 15.59
C THR A 48 17.25 -14.15 16.16
N GLY A 49 17.69 -13.52 17.25
CA GLY A 49 16.99 -12.42 17.90
C GLY A 49 16.84 -11.19 17.01
N GLU A 50 17.86 -10.81 16.28
CA GLU A 50 17.80 -9.71 15.30
C GLU A 50 16.78 -9.98 14.19
N GLN A 51 16.81 -11.20 13.66
CA GLN A 51 15.88 -11.62 12.61
C GLN A 51 14.42 -11.59 13.13
N ILE A 52 14.15 -12.19 14.29
CA ILE A 52 12.79 -12.21 14.88
C ILE A 52 12.34 -10.81 15.25
N TYR A 53 13.22 -9.98 15.81
CA TYR A 53 12.91 -8.59 16.07
C TYR A 53 12.45 -7.84 14.80
N GLY A 54 13.22 -7.95 13.73
CA GLY A 54 12.91 -7.32 12.46
C GLY A 54 11.60 -7.79 11.83
N GLN A 55 11.28 -9.07 11.95
CA GLN A 55 10.09 -9.67 11.34
C GLN A 55 8.81 -9.46 12.15
N VAL A 56 8.91 -9.41 13.48
CA VAL A 56 7.77 -9.46 14.39
C VAL A 56 7.64 -8.17 15.21
N CYS A 57 8.69 -7.75 15.91
CA CYS A 57 8.63 -6.68 16.92
C CYS A 57 8.73 -5.28 16.31
N ALA A 58 9.57 -5.12 15.28
CA ALA A 58 9.83 -3.84 14.64
C ALA A 58 8.59 -3.20 14.00
N ALA A 59 7.57 -4.00 13.69
CA ALA A 59 6.31 -3.51 13.13
C ALA A 59 5.59 -2.52 14.07
N CYS A 60 5.75 -2.68 15.40
CA CYS A 60 5.18 -1.80 16.40
C CYS A 60 6.25 -0.94 17.10
N HIS A 61 7.36 -1.58 17.49
CA HIS A 61 8.41 -0.92 18.27
C HIS A 61 9.45 -0.18 17.42
N GLN A 62 9.29 -0.15 16.09
CA GLN A 62 10.19 0.43 15.09
C GLN A 62 11.52 -0.33 14.97
N ALA A 63 12.20 -0.22 13.84
CA ALA A 63 13.49 -0.88 13.60
C ALA A 63 14.59 -0.38 14.55
N ASN A 64 14.46 0.83 15.06
CA ASN A 64 15.37 1.46 16.01
C ASN A 64 14.97 1.26 17.49
N GLY A 65 13.87 0.56 17.77
CA GLY A 65 13.38 0.29 19.11
C GLY A 65 12.75 1.48 19.85
N GLN A 66 12.56 2.62 19.21
CA GLN A 66 12.02 3.84 19.86
C GLN A 66 10.50 3.83 20.04
N GLY A 67 9.81 2.89 19.40
CA GLY A 67 8.36 2.83 19.45
C GLY A 67 7.70 4.04 18.79
N VAL A 68 6.45 4.30 19.16
CA VAL A 68 5.67 5.46 18.71
C VAL A 68 5.06 6.13 19.93
N PRO A 69 5.36 7.40 20.22
CA PRO A 69 4.84 8.11 21.38
C PRO A 69 3.31 7.99 21.50
N GLY A 70 2.82 7.65 22.66
CA GLY A 70 1.39 7.50 22.95
C GLY A 70 0.72 6.24 22.37
N ALA A 71 1.35 5.52 21.45
CA ALA A 71 0.79 4.32 20.81
C ALA A 71 1.56 3.04 21.16
N PHE A 72 2.87 3.01 20.94
CA PHE A 72 3.72 1.85 21.19
C PHE A 72 4.95 2.25 22.02
N PRO A 73 5.19 1.62 23.17
CA PRO A 73 6.27 2.03 24.07
C PRO A 73 7.65 1.76 23.45
N PRO A 74 8.67 2.57 23.80
CA PRO A 74 10.04 2.32 23.41
C PRO A 74 10.59 1.08 24.11
N LEU A 75 11.42 0.32 23.39
CA LEU A 75 12.23 -0.77 23.94
C LEU A 75 13.66 -0.30 24.23
N VAL A 76 14.05 0.85 23.69
CA VAL A 76 15.34 1.48 23.94
C VAL A 76 15.33 2.09 25.34
N ASP A 77 16.32 1.70 26.15
CA ASP A 77 16.50 2.15 27.52
C ASP A 77 15.20 2.05 28.36
N SER A 78 14.49 0.93 28.18
CA SER A 78 13.17 0.69 28.78
C SER A 78 13.30 0.27 30.25
N ASP A 79 12.78 1.09 31.15
CA ASP A 79 12.63 0.78 32.56
C ASP A 79 11.73 -0.45 32.77
N PHE A 80 10.72 -0.64 31.97
CA PHE A 80 9.83 -1.80 31.97
C PHE A 80 10.59 -3.11 31.74
N LEU A 81 11.51 -3.15 30.78
CA LEU A 81 12.31 -4.34 30.44
C LEU A 81 13.42 -4.60 31.47
N LYS A 82 14.02 -3.55 32.02
CA LYS A 82 15.10 -3.64 33.01
C LYS A 82 14.61 -4.08 34.38
N ALA A 83 13.33 -3.84 34.72
CA ALA A 83 12.80 -4.09 36.04
C ALA A 83 12.59 -5.59 36.34
N ASP A 84 12.14 -6.38 35.34
CA ASP A 84 11.83 -7.80 35.54
C ASP A 84 11.82 -8.54 34.19
N THR A 85 12.80 -9.42 34.00
CA THR A 85 12.94 -10.25 32.79
C THR A 85 11.77 -11.23 32.62
N LYS A 86 11.26 -11.79 33.73
CA LYS A 86 10.13 -12.70 33.71
C LYS A 86 8.87 -12.01 33.18
N ARG A 87 8.64 -10.78 33.61
CA ARG A 87 7.53 -9.95 33.11
C ARG A 87 7.68 -9.65 31.63
N ALA A 88 8.91 -9.41 31.16
CA ALA A 88 9.18 -9.21 29.74
C ALA A 88 8.85 -10.47 28.90
N ILE A 89 9.22 -11.66 29.39
CA ILE A 89 8.89 -12.94 28.77
C ILE A 89 7.37 -13.16 28.77
N GLU A 90 6.69 -12.90 29.89
CA GLU A 90 5.23 -13.00 29.99
C GLU A 90 4.53 -12.06 29.01
N ALA A 91 5.02 -10.83 28.89
CA ALA A 91 4.49 -9.85 27.94
C ALA A 91 4.58 -10.34 26.49
N VAL A 92 5.66 -11.01 26.11
CA VAL A 92 5.80 -11.59 24.77
C VAL A 92 4.88 -12.81 24.61
N ILE A 93 4.84 -13.72 25.57
CA ILE A 93 4.05 -14.96 25.46
C ILE A 93 2.55 -14.68 25.49
N LYS A 94 2.09 -13.88 26.49
CA LYS A 94 0.67 -13.68 26.81
C LYS A 94 0.10 -12.39 26.22
N GLY A 95 0.97 -11.50 25.70
CA GLY A 95 0.60 -10.14 25.34
C GLY A 95 0.41 -9.23 26.54
N LEU A 96 0.14 -7.96 26.29
CA LEU A 96 -0.19 -6.95 27.31
C LEU A 96 -1.40 -6.14 26.84
N THR A 97 -2.35 -5.94 27.76
CA THR A 97 -3.51 -5.08 27.53
C THR A 97 -3.69 -4.11 28.70
N GLY A 98 -4.15 -2.91 28.37
CA GLY A 98 -4.40 -1.87 29.38
C GLY A 98 -3.24 -0.90 29.56
N LYS A 99 -3.30 -0.14 30.64
CA LYS A 99 -2.36 0.95 30.94
C LYS A 99 -1.05 0.44 31.46
N ILE A 100 0.05 0.86 30.86
CA ILE A 100 1.42 0.68 31.35
C ILE A 100 2.16 2.01 31.30
N THR A 101 3.14 2.19 32.17
CA THR A 101 4.03 3.33 32.13
C THR A 101 5.42 2.88 31.73
N VAL A 102 6.00 3.51 30.69
CA VAL A 102 7.36 3.26 30.23
C VAL A 102 8.06 4.62 30.10
N LYS A 103 9.20 4.78 30.79
CA LYS A 103 9.97 6.05 30.84
C LYS A 103 9.10 7.24 31.24
N GLY A 104 8.19 7.04 32.20
CA GLY A 104 7.30 8.10 32.70
C GLY A 104 6.13 8.47 31.76
N VAL A 105 6.00 7.83 30.61
CA VAL A 105 4.89 8.02 29.65
C VAL A 105 3.87 6.88 29.81
N GLU A 106 2.59 7.24 29.88
CA GLU A 106 1.50 6.26 29.93
C GLU A 106 1.16 5.78 28.51
N TYR A 107 1.09 4.46 28.35
CA TYR A 107 0.63 3.77 27.15
C TYR A 107 -0.59 2.94 27.48
N ASN A 108 -1.66 3.08 26.72
CA ASN A 108 -2.90 2.33 26.90
C ASN A 108 -3.24 1.61 25.59
N GLY A 109 -2.43 0.61 25.26
CA GLY A 109 -2.54 -0.18 24.04
C GLY A 109 -2.70 -1.66 24.31
N ALA A 110 -2.69 -2.45 23.25
CA ALA A 110 -2.65 -3.90 23.30
C ALA A 110 -1.40 -4.40 22.57
N MET A 111 -0.49 -5.05 23.27
CA MET A 111 0.56 -5.86 22.68
C MET A 111 -0.02 -7.27 22.44
N PRO A 112 -0.06 -7.76 21.20
CA PRO A 112 -0.62 -9.07 20.92
C PRO A 112 0.25 -10.20 21.53
N PRO A 113 -0.35 -11.34 21.94
CA PRO A 113 0.40 -12.49 22.40
C PRO A 113 1.21 -13.12 21.26
N MET A 114 2.48 -13.38 21.51
CA MET A 114 3.40 -14.01 20.57
C MET A 114 3.84 -15.40 21.05
N GLY A 115 2.98 -16.06 21.84
CA GLY A 115 3.22 -17.40 22.34
C GLY A 115 3.40 -18.49 21.28
N TYR A 116 3.12 -18.17 20.00
CA TYR A 116 3.40 -19.03 18.85
C TYR A 116 4.89 -19.08 18.47
N LEU A 117 5.72 -18.15 18.94
CA LEU A 117 7.16 -18.20 18.75
C LEU A 117 7.77 -19.30 19.63
N LYS A 118 8.83 -19.94 19.12
CA LYS A 118 9.59 -20.95 19.88
C LYS A 118 10.33 -20.30 21.04
N ASP A 119 10.73 -21.11 22.02
CA ASP A 119 11.45 -20.62 23.18
C ASP A 119 12.79 -19.98 22.83
N GLU A 120 13.49 -20.51 21.81
CA GLU A 120 14.72 -19.97 21.27
C GLU A 120 14.50 -18.62 20.55
N GLU A 121 13.39 -18.48 19.86
CA GLU A 121 13.03 -17.26 19.14
C GLU A 121 12.69 -16.11 20.09
N ILE A 122 11.92 -16.40 21.16
CA ILE A 122 11.60 -15.41 22.21
C ILE A 122 12.85 -15.04 22.99
N ALA A 123 13.64 -16.03 23.37
CA ALA A 123 14.90 -15.83 24.09
C ALA A 123 15.87 -14.96 23.26
N GLY A 124 16.02 -15.27 21.97
CA GLY A 124 16.82 -14.49 21.05
C GLY A 124 16.35 -13.06 20.91
N ALA A 125 15.06 -12.83 20.66
CA ALA A 125 14.49 -11.49 20.48
C ALA A 125 14.67 -10.61 21.73
N LEU A 126 14.41 -11.16 22.93
CA LEU A 126 14.61 -10.43 24.18
C LEU A 126 16.10 -10.17 24.44
N SER A 127 16.98 -11.16 24.22
CA SER A 127 18.43 -11.00 24.35
C SER A 127 18.98 -9.92 23.41
N TYR A 128 18.50 -9.88 22.16
CA TYR A 128 18.87 -8.85 21.18
C TYR A 128 18.46 -7.45 21.69
N VAL A 129 17.22 -7.27 22.14
CA VAL A 129 16.72 -5.99 22.66
C VAL A 129 17.49 -5.54 23.90
N LEU A 130 17.77 -6.46 24.84
CA LEU A 130 18.52 -6.17 26.05
C LEU A 130 19.97 -5.79 25.73
N THR A 131 20.63 -6.53 24.87
CA THR A 131 22.04 -6.27 24.49
C THR A 131 22.18 -5.00 23.68
N LYS A 132 21.32 -4.80 22.68
CA LYS A 132 21.45 -3.68 21.76
C LYS A 132 21.07 -2.33 22.36
N TRP A 133 20.07 -2.29 23.25
CA TRP A 133 19.48 -1.03 23.68
C TRP A 133 19.32 -0.84 25.19
N ASN A 134 19.62 -1.85 26.01
CA ASN A 134 19.34 -1.80 27.45
C ASN A 134 20.56 -2.04 28.34
N GLY A 135 21.77 -1.92 27.76
CA GLY A 135 23.02 -2.01 28.54
C GLY A 135 23.53 -3.44 28.75
N GLY A 136 22.93 -4.43 28.09
CA GLY A 136 23.29 -5.86 28.18
C GLY A 136 22.24 -6.70 28.86
N GLY A 137 22.43 -8.00 28.78
CA GLY A 137 21.53 -9.02 29.35
C GLY A 137 21.20 -10.10 28.31
N SER A 138 20.87 -11.28 28.79
CA SER A 138 20.43 -12.38 27.94
C SER A 138 19.27 -13.12 28.62
N VAL A 139 18.40 -13.66 27.78
CA VAL A 139 17.31 -14.55 28.15
C VAL A 139 17.60 -15.90 27.54
N THR A 140 17.48 -16.96 28.34
CA THR A 140 17.69 -18.32 27.85
C THR A 140 16.39 -18.98 27.43
N PRO A 141 16.41 -19.93 26.48
CA PRO A 141 15.21 -20.71 26.15
C PRO A 141 14.59 -21.43 27.33
N ALA A 142 15.41 -21.84 28.31
CA ALA A 142 14.95 -22.49 29.56
C ALA A 142 14.12 -21.55 30.43
N GLU A 143 14.50 -20.26 30.53
CA GLU A 143 13.70 -19.23 31.23
C GLU A 143 12.37 -18.97 30.53
N VAL A 144 12.37 -18.95 29.19
CA VAL A 144 11.13 -18.82 28.42
C VAL A 144 10.22 -20.02 28.64
N ALA A 145 10.77 -21.24 28.56
CA ALA A 145 10.03 -22.48 28.84
C ALA A 145 9.44 -22.52 30.27
N ALA A 146 10.18 -22.03 31.26
CA ALA A 146 9.71 -21.96 32.62
C ALA A 146 8.50 -21.01 32.81
N VAL A 147 8.48 -19.90 32.07
CA VAL A 147 7.37 -18.94 32.07
C VAL A 147 6.19 -19.46 31.23
N ARG A 148 6.46 -20.14 30.13
CA ARG A 148 5.41 -20.76 29.29
C ARG A 148 4.63 -21.84 30.04
N GLY A 149 5.28 -22.58 30.89
CA GLY A 149 4.70 -23.70 31.66
C GLY A 149 4.54 -24.97 30.82
N PRO A 150 3.89 -26.02 31.35
CA PRO A 150 3.69 -27.28 30.61
C PRO A 150 2.71 -27.10 29.48
N GLY A 151 3.23 -26.85 28.28
CA GLY A 151 2.54 -26.72 26.99
C GLY A 151 3.37 -27.34 25.89
N PRO A 152 2.88 -27.38 24.63
CA PRO A 152 3.63 -27.89 23.49
C PRO A 152 4.97 -27.17 23.36
N LYS A 153 6.06 -27.91 23.32
CA LYS A 153 7.43 -27.36 23.27
C LYS A 153 7.81 -26.80 21.88
N ASP A 154 6.96 -26.96 20.90
CA ASP A 154 7.15 -26.64 19.49
C ASP A 154 6.58 -25.28 19.04
N GLY A 155 6.21 -24.42 19.99
CA GLY A 155 5.68 -23.09 19.68
C GLY A 155 4.24 -23.08 19.15
N HIS A 156 3.57 -24.22 19.06
CA HIS A 156 2.17 -24.35 18.65
C HIS A 156 1.26 -24.57 19.88
N PRO A 157 0.53 -23.55 20.37
CA PRO A 157 -0.45 -23.74 21.45
C PRO A 157 -1.62 -24.65 21.08
N MET A 158 -1.75 -25.04 19.82
CA MET A 158 -2.94 -25.70 19.27
C MET A 158 -2.72 -27.06 18.61
N ALA A 159 -1.48 -27.48 18.29
CA ALA A 159 -1.24 -28.74 17.56
C ALA A 159 -1.73 -30.00 18.34
N GLY A 160 -1.70 -29.97 19.67
CA GLY A 160 -2.19 -31.10 20.48
C GLY A 160 -3.63 -30.98 20.98
N LYS A 161 -4.22 -29.77 20.94
CA LYS A 161 -5.62 -29.57 21.38
C LYS A 161 -6.65 -29.67 20.27
N VAL A 162 -6.24 -29.45 19.03
CA VAL A 162 -7.12 -29.56 17.88
C VAL A 162 -7.50 -31.02 17.63
N GLU A 163 -6.55 -31.96 17.75
CA GLU A 163 -6.86 -33.39 17.63
C GLU A 163 -7.72 -33.93 18.79
N GLN A 164 -7.52 -33.45 20.01
CA GLN A 164 -8.31 -33.88 21.17
C GLN A 164 -9.67 -33.18 21.32
N ALA A 165 -9.79 -31.93 20.85
CA ALA A 165 -11.07 -31.19 20.89
C ALA A 165 -12.06 -31.66 19.80
N TYR A 166 -11.56 -32.22 18.71
CA TYR A 166 -12.40 -32.75 17.61
C TYR A 166 -12.52 -34.27 17.59
N ALA A 167 -11.79 -34.99 18.42
CA ALA A 167 -12.01 -36.43 18.69
C ALA A 167 -13.16 -36.71 19.68
N GLY A 168 -13.84 -35.70 20.15
CA GLY A 168 -15.10 -35.81 20.87
C GLY A 168 -16.20 -36.29 19.94
N ALA A 169 -16.96 -37.30 20.38
CA ALA A 169 -18.08 -37.91 19.67
C ALA A 169 -18.92 -36.90 18.90
N PRO A 170 -19.46 -37.27 17.72
CA PRO A 170 -20.33 -36.40 16.96
C PRO A 170 -21.48 -35.96 17.88
N VAL A 171 -21.49 -34.68 18.24
CA VAL A 171 -22.65 -34.08 18.91
C VAL A 171 -23.80 -34.26 17.96
N ALA A 172 -24.77 -35.07 18.35
CA ALA A 172 -26.00 -35.26 17.60
C ALA A 172 -26.70 -33.92 17.47
N MET A 173 -26.54 -33.29 16.32
CA MET A 173 -27.10 -31.97 16.07
C MET A 173 -28.57 -32.08 15.78
N ALA A 174 -29.34 -31.19 16.39
CA ALA A 174 -30.79 -31.12 16.08
C ALA A 174 -31.00 -30.91 14.57
N PRO A 175 -31.95 -31.62 13.95
CA PRO A 175 -32.24 -31.49 12.52
C PRO A 175 -32.56 -30.04 12.18
N GLY A 176 -31.79 -29.44 11.27
CA GLY A 176 -32.05 -28.09 10.72
C GLY A 176 -30.94 -27.01 10.95
N LYS A 177 -29.98 -27.24 11.84
CA LYS A 177 -28.92 -26.22 12.13
C LYS A 177 -27.60 -26.40 11.41
N THR A 178 -27.35 -27.48 10.69
CA THR A 178 -26.09 -27.77 9.98
C THR A 178 -25.82 -26.89 8.77
N ARG A 179 -26.82 -26.17 8.26
CA ARG A 179 -26.68 -25.28 7.10
C ARG A 179 -26.17 -23.88 7.42
N ASP A 180 -26.13 -23.50 8.72
CA ASP A 180 -25.86 -22.13 9.16
C ASP A 180 -24.42 -21.91 9.64
N MET A 181 -23.58 -22.94 9.66
CA MET A 181 -22.17 -22.88 10.10
C MET A 181 -21.22 -23.17 8.95
N ILE A 182 -20.08 -22.44 8.95
CA ILE A 182 -18.98 -22.72 8.03
C ILE A 182 -18.26 -24.00 8.48
N THR A 183 -18.03 -24.91 7.52
CA THR A 183 -17.27 -26.14 7.75
C THR A 183 -15.83 -25.95 7.23
N SER A 184 -14.89 -25.70 8.11
CA SER A 184 -13.45 -25.70 7.83
C SER A 184 -12.69 -25.80 9.16
N ASP A 185 -11.37 -25.91 9.10
CA ASP A 185 -10.48 -26.01 10.27
C ASP A 185 -10.35 -24.70 11.07
N GLY A 186 -10.98 -23.62 10.62
CA GLY A 186 -11.00 -22.33 11.30
C GLY A 186 -11.90 -22.29 12.53
N PRO A 187 -11.82 -21.23 13.35
CA PRO A 187 -12.69 -21.02 14.51
C PRO A 187 -14.17 -21.03 14.12
N PRO A 188 -15.09 -21.52 15.00
CA PRO A 188 -16.52 -21.60 14.66
C PRO A 188 -17.09 -20.27 14.19
N MET A 189 -17.79 -20.28 13.05
CA MET A 189 -18.36 -19.09 12.43
C MET A 189 -19.66 -19.43 11.71
N THR A 190 -20.68 -18.59 11.87
CA THR A 190 -21.93 -18.73 11.11
C THR A 190 -21.74 -18.27 9.66
N VAL A 191 -22.56 -18.79 8.76
CA VAL A 191 -22.58 -18.34 7.35
C VAL A 191 -22.84 -16.84 7.25
N VAL A 192 -23.72 -16.29 8.09
CA VAL A 192 -24.04 -14.86 8.11
C VAL A 192 -22.83 -14.01 8.52
N GLU A 193 -22.12 -14.40 9.59
CA GLU A 193 -20.87 -13.73 10.00
C GLU A 193 -19.80 -13.84 8.92
N PHE A 194 -19.67 -14.99 8.28
CA PHE A 194 -18.71 -15.23 7.21
C PHE A 194 -18.97 -14.31 6.01
N GLU A 195 -20.21 -14.27 5.51
CA GLU A 195 -20.58 -13.42 4.35
C GLU A 195 -20.42 -11.91 4.68
N LYS A 196 -20.81 -11.49 5.87
CA LYS A 196 -20.56 -10.11 6.32
C LYS A 196 -19.05 -9.79 6.39
N SER A 197 -18.27 -10.70 6.95
CA SER A 197 -16.80 -10.52 7.06
C SER A 197 -16.13 -10.56 5.68
N LYS A 198 -16.58 -11.41 4.77
CA LYS A 198 -16.16 -11.45 3.37
C LYS A 198 -16.37 -10.10 2.69
N GLN A 199 -17.53 -9.47 2.87
CA GLN A 199 -17.81 -8.15 2.34
C GLN A 199 -16.86 -7.09 2.94
N ILE A 200 -16.71 -7.05 4.26
CA ILE A 200 -15.81 -6.10 4.95
C ILE A 200 -14.36 -6.33 4.49
N PHE A 201 -13.92 -7.58 4.37
CA PHE A 201 -12.57 -7.90 3.89
C PHE A 201 -12.34 -7.33 2.49
N PHE A 202 -13.28 -7.55 1.59
CA PHE A 202 -13.19 -7.06 0.22
C PHE A 202 -13.13 -5.54 0.16
N GLU A 203 -13.97 -4.85 0.93
CA GLU A 203 -14.05 -3.40 0.95
C GLU A 203 -12.85 -2.71 1.60
N ARG A 204 -12.25 -3.32 2.64
CA ARG A 204 -11.26 -2.65 3.51
C ARG A 204 -9.88 -3.30 3.51
N CYS A 205 -9.78 -4.60 3.29
CA CYS A 205 -8.54 -5.37 3.51
C CYS A 205 -7.90 -5.86 2.21
N ALA A 206 -8.70 -6.32 1.25
CA ALA A 206 -8.23 -6.93 0.01
C ALA A 206 -7.31 -6.03 -0.81
N GLY A 207 -7.54 -4.72 -0.79
CA GLY A 207 -6.68 -3.75 -1.49
C GLY A 207 -5.20 -3.76 -1.07
N CYS A 208 -4.92 -4.19 0.17
CA CYS A 208 -3.56 -4.35 0.68
C CYS A 208 -3.12 -5.82 0.77
N HIS A 209 -4.02 -6.72 1.17
CA HIS A 209 -3.69 -8.12 1.42
C HIS A 209 -3.96 -9.07 0.23
N GLY A 210 -4.53 -8.55 -0.86
CA GLY A 210 -4.98 -9.33 -2.01
C GLY A 210 -6.32 -10.01 -1.76
N VAL A 211 -7.10 -10.25 -2.83
CA VAL A 211 -8.39 -10.93 -2.75
C VAL A 211 -8.20 -12.40 -2.37
N LEU A 212 -7.16 -13.04 -2.91
CA LEU A 212 -6.77 -14.41 -2.59
C LEU A 212 -5.91 -14.50 -1.31
N ARG A 213 -5.74 -13.41 -0.59
CA ARG A 213 -4.95 -13.30 0.66
C ARG A 213 -3.48 -13.70 0.54
N LYS A 214 -2.93 -13.76 -0.67
CA LYS A 214 -1.52 -14.08 -0.92
C LYS A 214 -0.56 -12.92 -0.65
N GLY A 215 -1.08 -11.81 -0.16
CA GLY A 215 -0.34 -10.58 0.08
C GLY A 215 -0.31 -9.68 -1.15
N ALA A 216 0.00 -8.41 -0.90
CA ALA A 216 0.20 -7.40 -1.93
C ALA A 216 1.09 -6.30 -1.34
N THR A 217 0.58 -5.09 -1.08
CA THR A 217 1.28 -4.09 -0.24
C THR A 217 1.29 -4.50 1.23
N GLY A 218 0.26 -5.23 1.68
CA GLY A 218 0.18 -5.86 2.99
C GLY A 218 0.70 -7.30 2.96
N LYS A 219 1.08 -7.83 4.13
CA LYS A 219 1.56 -9.21 4.29
C LYS A 219 0.49 -10.23 3.88
N PRO A 220 0.87 -11.46 3.45
CA PRO A 220 -0.09 -12.52 3.18
C PRO A 220 -0.88 -12.91 4.44
N LEU A 221 -2.15 -13.28 4.21
CA LEU A 221 -3.12 -13.72 5.22
C LEU A 221 -3.69 -15.11 4.85
N THR A 222 -2.83 -15.99 4.37
CA THR A 222 -3.16 -17.38 4.08
C THR A 222 -3.43 -18.16 5.36
N THR A 223 -4.22 -19.22 5.28
CA THR A 223 -4.68 -19.96 6.48
C THR A 223 -3.55 -20.58 7.28
N ASP A 224 -2.49 -21.04 6.62
CA ASP A 224 -1.27 -21.53 7.28
C ASP A 224 -0.60 -20.47 8.18
N ILE A 225 -0.68 -19.19 7.80
CA ILE A 225 -0.18 -18.08 8.61
C ILE A 225 -1.17 -17.67 9.70
N THR A 226 -2.46 -17.53 9.33
CA THR A 226 -3.46 -16.94 10.23
C THR A 226 -3.92 -17.89 11.32
N LEU A 227 -3.96 -19.21 11.06
CA LEU A 227 -4.24 -20.23 12.06
C LEU A 227 -3.14 -20.28 13.15
N VAL A 228 -1.86 -20.19 12.71
CA VAL A 228 -0.72 -20.17 13.65
C VAL A 228 -0.75 -18.93 14.55
N LYS A 229 -1.11 -17.76 14.00
CA LYS A 229 -1.21 -16.51 14.77
C LYS A 229 -2.39 -16.50 15.74
N GLY A 230 -3.47 -17.14 15.38
CA GLY A 230 -4.68 -17.26 16.19
C GLY A 230 -5.53 -15.98 16.27
N THR A 231 -6.75 -16.16 16.78
CA THR A 231 -7.79 -15.11 16.81
C THR A 231 -7.36 -13.87 17.59
N ASP A 232 -6.77 -14.05 18.77
CA ASP A 232 -6.43 -12.91 19.66
C ASP A 232 -5.34 -12.02 19.06
N TYR A 233 -4.32 -12.61 18.42
CA TYR A 233 -3.31 -11.86 17.69
C TYR A 233 -3.93 -11.05 16.54
N LEU A 234 -4.78 -11.69 15.74
CA LEU A 234 -5.44 -11.04 14.62
C LEU A 234 -6.36 -9.91 15.08
N LYS A 235 -7.12 -10.11 16.16
CA LYS A 235 -7.94 -9.05 16.80
C LYS A 235 -7.10 -7.84 17.20
N ALA A 236 -5.99 -8.07 17.89
CA ALA A 236 -5.11 -7.00 18.33
C ALA A 236 -4.53 -6.21 17.16
N MET A 237 -4.09 -6.91 16.11
CA MET A 237 -3.54 -6.28 14.89
C MET A 237 -4.59 -5.48 14.11
N ILE A 238 -5.80 -6.00 13.97
CA ILE A 238 -6.90 -5.30 13.29
C ILE A 238 -7.30 -4.06 14.10
N ASN A 239 -7.41 -4.21 15.41
CA ASN A 239 -7.81 -3.12 16.31
C ASN A 239 -6.82 -1.95 16.29
N ALA A 240 -5.53 -2.24 16.50
CA ALA A 240 -4.49 -1.23 16.69
C ALA A 240 -3.79 -0.80 15.39
N GLY A 241 -3.85 -1.62 14.34
CA GLY A 241 -3.07 -1.40 13.13
C GLY A 241 -1.57 -1.60 13.34
N SER A 242 -0.77 -1.05 12.42
CA SER A 242 0.69 -1.06 12.56
C SER A 242 1.31 0.22 11.98
N PRO A 243 2.47 0.66 12.51
CA PRO A 243 3.22 1.78 11.94
C PRO A 243 3.69 1.57 10.50
N ALA A 244 3.72 0.30 10.05
CA ALA A 244 4.06 -0.08 8.68
C ALA A 244 2.92 0.15 7.66
N GLY A 245 1.87 0.89 8.05
CA GLY A 245 0.79 1.34 7.16
C GLY A 245 -0.51 0.54 7.25
N MET A 246 -0.63 -0.46 8.15
CA MET A 246 -1.92 -1.08 8.42
C MET A 246 -2.79 -0.12 9.26
N PRO A 247 -3.99 0.26 8.80
CA PRO A 247 -4.86 1.15 9.55
C PRO A 247 -5.32 0.55 10.89
N ASN A 248 -5.55 1.41 11.86
CA ASN A 248 -6.03 1.07 13.21
C ASN A 248 -7.58 1.01 13.23
N TRP A 249 -8.14 0.00 12.60
CA TRP A 249 -9.58 -0.11 12.33
C TRP A 249 -10.49 -0.01 13.55
N GLY A 250 -10.06 -0.57 14.70
CA GLY A 250 -10.83 -0.51 15.94
C GLY A 250 -10.61 0.79 16.72
N THR A 251 -9.37 1.18 16.98
CA THR A 251 -9.08 2.39 17.76
C THR A 251 -9.48 3.68 17.05
N SER A 252 -9.64 3.64 15.73
CA SER A 252 -10.26 4.73 14.95
C SER A 252 -11.78 4.75 15.00
N GLY A 253 -12.42 3.72 15.57
CA GLY A 253 -13.88 3.57 15.58
C GLY A 253 -14.50 3.17 14.22
N THR A 254 -13.67 2.75 13.26
CA THR A 254 -14.14 2.38 11.90
C THR A 254 -14.75 0.97 11.86
N MET A 255 -14.31 0.07 12.72
CA MET A 255 -14.90 -1.27 12.92
C MET A 255 -15.30 -1.46 14.37
N SER A 256 -16.47 -2.10 14.59
CA SER A 256 -16.89 -2.46 15.96
C SER A 256 -16.06 -3.63 16.52
N PRO A 257 -16.03 -3.83 17.84
CA PRO A 257 -15.38 -4.99 18.46
C PRO A 257 -15.88 -6.33 17.89
N GLU A 258 -17.18 -6.44 17.62
CA GLU A 258 -17.81 -7.64 17.05
C GLU A 258 -17.36 -7.88 15.60
N GLU A 259 -17.25 -6.82 14.80
CA GLU A 259 -16.72 -6.90 13.43
C GLU A 259 -15.25 -7.30 13.41
N ILE A 260 -14.46 -6.82 14.37
CA ILE A 260 -13.05 -7.20 14.51
C ILE A 260 -12.92 -8.67 14.91
N ASP A 261 -13.73 -9.13 15.85
CA ASP A 261 -13.75 -10.55 16.25
C ASP A 261 -14.14 -11.46 15.11
N ALA A 262 -15.25 -11.13 14.42
CA ALA A 262 -15.70 -11.89 13.26
C ALA A 262 -14.65 -11.88 12.13
N MET A 263 -13.99 -10.74 11.87
CA MET A 263 -12.93 -10.64 10.87
C MET A 263 -11.72 -11.49 11.25
N ALA A 264 -11.29 -11.48 12.51
CA ALA A 264 -10.16 -12.30 12.98
C ALA A 264 -10.46 -13.81 12.82
N ARG A 265 -11.67 -14.26 13.10
CA ARG A 265 -12.11 -15.65 12.84
C ARG A 265 -12.19 -15.93 11.35
N TYR A 266 -12.77 -15.03 10.56
CA TYR A 266 -12.89 -15.15 9.09
C TYR A 266 -11.53 -15.33 8.40
N LEU A 267 -10.50 -14.65 8.84
CA LEU A 267 -9.16 -14.76 8.27
C LEU A 267 -8.53 -16.14 8.46
N GLN A 268 -9.02 -16.94 9.39
CA GLN A 268 -8.55 -18.28 9.68
C GLN A 268 -9.29 -19.37 8.88
N HIS A 269 -10.31 -18.99 8.11
CA HIS A 269 -10.94 -19.86 7.12
C HIS A 269 -10.30 -19.69 5.73
N PRO A 270 -10.34 -20.70 4.85
CA PRO A 270 -9.93 -20.54 3.46
C PRO A 270 -10.62 -19.34 2.81
N PRO A 271 -9.92 -18.54 1.99
CA PRO A 271 -10.57 -17.47 1.27
C PRO A 271 -11.64 -18.06 0.33
N PRO A 272 -12.85 -17.46 0.25
CA PRO A 272 -13.83 -17.88 -0.72
C PRO A 272 -13.29 -17.67 -2.13
N GLU A 273 -13.66 -18.52 -3.09
CA GLU A 273 -13.42 -18.23 -4.50
C GLU A 273 -14.15 -16.94 -4.87
N PRO A 274 -13.43 -15.89 -5.28
CA PRO A 274 -14.10 -14.67 -5.72
C PRO A 274 -14.82 -14.94 -7.04
N PRO A 275 -16.01 -14.36 -7.25
CA PRO A 275 -16.74 -14.55 -8.49
C PRO A 275 -15.93 -14.02 -9.68
N GLU A 276 -16.01 -14.69 -10.81
CA GLU A 276 -15.51 -14.18 -12.09
C GLU A 276 -16.35 -12.97 -12.52
N PHE A 277 -15.73 -12.09 -13.31
CA PHE A 277 -16.39 -10.93 -13.88
C PHE A 277 -15.94 -10.76 -15.33
N GLY A 278 -16.76 -11.23 -16.24
CA GLY A 278 -16.47 -11.25 -17.66
C GLY A 278 -17.35 -10.29 -18.49
N MET A 279 -17.41 -10.53 -19.79
CA MET A 279 -18.15 -9.69 -20.73
C MET A 279 -19.67 -9.69 -20.44
N ALA A 280 -20.21 -10.81 -19.96
CA ALA A 280 -21.63 -10.93 -19.65
C ALA A 280 -22.03 -10.03 -18.48
N GLU A 281 -21.25 -10.05 -17.40
CA GLU A 281 -21.45 -9.21 -16.21
C GLU A 281 -21.24 -7.73 -16.54
N MET A 282 -20.22 -7.41 -17.35
CA MET A 282 -19.97 -6.05 -17.83
C MET A 282 -21.15 -5.53 -18.63
N THR A 283 -21.63 -6.30 -19.61
CA THR A 283 -22.77 -5.92 -20.46
C THR A 283 -24.04 -5.72 -19.64
N LYS A 284 -24.26 -6.57 -18.62
CA LYS A 284 -25.39 -6.43 -17.70
C LYS A 284 -25.33 -5.17 -16.85
N SER A 285 -24.13 -4.74 -16.49
CA SER A 285 -23.91 -3.52 -15.67
C SER A 285 -23.85 -2.23 -16.49
N TYR A 286 -23.66 -2.34 -17.81
CA TYR A 286 -23.51 -1.21 -18.71
C TYR A 286 -24.80 -0.43 -18.88
N GLN A 287 -24.72 0.88 -18.76
CA GLN A 287 -25.82 1.81 -18.99
C GLN A 287 -25.36 3.01 -19.81
N LEU A 288 -25.97 3.23 -20.97
CA LEU A 288 -25.84 4.44 -21.74
C LEU A 288 -27.00 5.37 -21.34
N LEU A 289 -26.71 6.33 -20.44
CA LEU A 289 -27.73 7.22 -19.86
C LEU A 289 -28.16 8.31 -20.84
N VAL A 290 -27.20 8.87 -21.60
CA VAL A 290 -27.45 9.86 -22.63
C VAL A 290 -26.79 9.41 -23.91
N PRO A 291 -27.57 8.96 -24.94
CA PRO A 291 -27.03 8.60 -26.25
C PRO A 291 -26.31 9.76 -26.93
N GLU A 292 -25.32 9.47 -27.75
CA GLU A 292 -24.44 10.48 -28.39
C GLU A 292 -25.22 11.52 -29.20
N ASP A 293 -26.27 11.10 -29.92
CA ASP A 293 -27.13 11.99 -30.70
C ASP A 293 -27.98 12.98 -29.85
N LYS A 294 -28.08 12.70 -28.54
CA LYS A 294 -28.79 13.56 -27.57
C LYS A 294 -27.85 14.48 -26.80
N ARG A 295 -26.54 14.27 -26.90
CA ARG A 295 -25.56 15.12 -26.23
C ARG A 295 -25.38 16.46 -26.93
N PRO A 296 -25.01 17.52 -26.22
CA PRO A 296 -24.76 18.84 -26.81
C PRO A 296 -23.63 18.77 -27.84
N LYS A 297 -23.79 19.52 -28.93
CA LYS A 297 -22.78 19.62 -30.00
C LYS A 297 -21.73 20.72 -29.75
N ALA A 298 -21.95 21.53 -28.73
CA ALA A 298 -21.07 22.57 -28.23
C ALA A 298 -21.36 22.76 -26.72
N PRO A 299 -20.46 23.37 -25.95
CA PRO A 299 -20.71 23.65 -24.53
C PRO A 299 -21.99 24.45 -24.32
N MET A 300 -22.86 24.02 -23.41
CA MET A 300 -24.12 24.68 -23.08
C MET A 300 -23.93 25.89 -22.14
N HIS A 301 -22.74 26.04 -21.57
CA HIS A 301 -22.35 27.13 -20.68
C HIS A 301 -21.14 27.89 -21.22
N LYS A 302 -20.83 29.05 -20.62
CA LYS A 302 -19.70 29.90 -21.02
C LYS A 302 -18.48 29.77 -20.09
N ARG A 303 -18.47 28.77 -19.19
CA ARG A 303 -17.39 28.54 -18.24
C ARG A 303 -16.15 28.02 -18.99
N ASN A 304 -14.99 28.32 -18.45
CA ASN A 304 -13.69 27.84 -18.96
C ASN A 304 -13.47 26.40 -18.52
N ILE A 305 -13.82 25.44 -19.39
CA ILE A 305 -13.70 24.00 -19.10
C ILE A 305 -12.27 23.60 -18.81
N ASP A 306 -11.29 24.21 -19.48
CA ASP A 306 -9.86 23.91 -19.25
C ASP A 306 -9.45 24.18 -17.80
N ASN A 307 -10.12 25.12 -17.13
CA ASN A 307 -9.83 25.41 -15.73
C ASN A 307 -10.81 24.73 -14.75
N PHE A 308 -11.59 23.77 -15.19
CA PHE A 308 -12.38 22.96 -14.25
C PHE A 308 -11.47 22.04 -13.42
N PHE A 309 -11.87 21.84 -12.18
CA PHE A 309 -11.32 20.81 -11.29
C PHE A 309 -12.38 19.73 -11.08
N VAL A 310 -12.00 18.48 -11.31
CA VAL A 310 -12.78 17.33 -10.92
C VAL A 310 -12.20 16.79 -9.62
N VAL A 311 -12.96 16.91 -8.55
CA VAL A 311 -12.54 16.58 -7.19
C VAL A 311 -13.24 15.29 -6.75
N THR A 312 -12.45 14.27 -6.40
CA THR A 312 -12.99 13.00 -5.89
C THR A 312 -13.45 13.15 -4.45
N LEU A 313 -14.72 12.92 -4.18
CA LEU A 313 -15.34 12.87 -2.85
C LEU A 313 -15.42 11.39 -2.43
N ARG A 314 -14.31 10.91 -1.88
CA ARG A 314 -14.06 9.47 -1.73
C ARG A 314 -15.13 8.73 -0.94
N ASP A 315 -15.46 9.22 0.25
CA ASP A 315 -16.30 8.47 1.19
C ASP A 315 -17.79 8.61 0.88
N SER A 316 -18.21 9.66 0.16
CA SER A 316 -19.57 9.77 -0.37
C SER A 316 -19.77 9.06 -1.72
N GLY A 317 -18.67 8.64 -2.39
CA GLY A 317 -18.75 8.02 -3.73
C GLY A 317 -19.27 9.00 -4.79
N GLU A 318 -18.73 10.21 -4.80
CA GLU A 318 -19.14 11.30 -5.69
C GLU A 318 -17.93 12.01 -6.27
N VAL A 319 -18.16 12.83 -7.28
CA VAL A 319 -17.19 13.82 -7.74
C VAL A 319 -17.84 15.20 -7.77
N ALA A 320 -17.08 16.21 -7.35
CA ALA A 320 -17.45 17.60 -7.55
C ALA A 320 -16.76 18.16 -8.78
N VAL A 321 -17.51 18.80 -9.68
CA VAL A 321 -16.98 19.63 -10.74
C VAL A 321 -16.96 21.07 -10.22
N ILE A 322 -15.78 21.66 -10.15
CA ILE A 322 -15.57 23.01 -9.60
C ILE A 322 -14.97 23.89 -10.70
N ASP A 323 -15.56 25.05 -10.89
CA ASP A 323 -15.05 26.09 -11.79
C ASP A 323 -13.81 26.75 -11.15
N GLY A 324 -12.65 26.54 -11.74
CA GLY A 324 -11.38 27.07 -11.23
C GLY A 324 -11.24 28.59 -11.35
N ASP A 325 -12.04 29.26 -12.19
CA ASP A 325 -12.04 30.73 -12.29
C ASP A 325 -12.92 31.35 -11.20
N THR A 326 -14.16 30.87 -11.05
CA THR A 326 -15.12 31.44 -10.09
C THR A 326 -15.05 30.82 -8.69
N LYS A 327 -14.45 29.64 -8.54
CA LYS A 327 -14.37 28.81 -7.31
C LYS A 327 -15.73 28.21 -6.90
N GLU A 328 -16.71 28.22 -7.79
CA GLU A 328 -18.04 27.66 -7.58
C GLU A 328 -18.06 26.16 -7.81
N ILE A 329 -18.79 25.42 -6.96
CA ILE A 329 -19.14 24.03 -7.20
C ILE A 329 -20.25 24.01 -8.26
N VAL A 330 -19.91 23.58 -9.48
CA VAL A 330 -20.84 23.58 -10.62
C VAL A 330 -21.85 22.44 -10.48
N ASN A 331 -21.38 21.25 -10.11
CA ASN A 331 -22.21 20.09 -9.79
C ASN A 331 -21.48 19.08 -8.90
N ILE A 332 -22.25 18.24 -8.19
CA ILE A 332 -21.79 17.07 -7.47
C ILE A 332 -22.52 15.86 -8.06
N ILE A 333 -21.76 14.90 -8.55
CA ILE A 333 -22.24 13.79 -9.38
C ILE A 333 -21.98 12.49 -8.67
N LYS A 334 -23.01 11.66 -8.51
CA LYS A 334 -22.89 10.32 -7.91
C LYS A 334 -22.14 9.39 -8.86
N THR A 335 -21.09 8.72 -8.32
CA THR A 335 -20.22 7.81 -9.04
C THR A 335 -20.09 6.46 -8.30
N GLY A 336 -18.98 5.74 -8.48
CA GLY A 336 -18.70 4.49 -7.78
C GLY A 336 -18.24 4.68 -6.33
N TYR A 337 -18.25 3.60 -5.56
CA TYR A 337 -17.78 3.57 -4.18
C TYR A 337 -16.28 3.88 -4.10
N ALA A 338 -15.89 4.70 -3.13
CA ALA A 338 -14.52 5.09 -2.86
C ALA A 338 -13.78 5.52 -4.14
N VAL A 339 -14.39 6.48 -4.87
CA VAL A 339 -13.85 7.01 -6.12
C VAL A 339 -12.40 7.46 -5.93
N HIS A 340 -11.53 7.07 -6.88
CA HIS A 340 -10.10 7.15 -6.69
C HIS A 340 -9.41 8.08 -7.69
N ILE A 341 -9.75 7.95 -8.96
CA ILE A 341 -9.13 8.69 -10.05
C ILE A 341 -10.20 9.26 -10.97
N SER A 342 -9.94 10.46 -11.50
CA SER A 342 -10.65 11.08 -12.60
C SER A 342 -9.68 11.38 -13.74
N ARG A 343 -10.07 11.06 -14.98
CA ARG A 343 -9.29 11.31 -16.18
C ARG A 343 -10.10 12.07 -17.22
N PRO A 344 -9.73 13.31 -17.54
CA PRO A 344 -10.25 14.00 -18.70
C PRO A 344 -9.89 13.26 -20.00
N SER A 345 -10.79 13.25 -20.93
CA SER A 345 -10.58 12.78 -22.31
C SER A 345 -9.57 13.67 -23.06
N ALA A 346 -9.08 13.20 -24.20
CA ALA A 346 -8.13 13.95 -25.01
C ALA A 346 -8.70 15.29 -25.50
N SER A 347 -10.02 15.35 -25.75
CA SER A 347 -10.72 16.59 -26.13
C SER A 347 -11.02 17.52 -24.94
N GLY A 348 -10.86 17.06 -23.69
CA GLY A 348 -11.27 17.78 -22.50
C GLY A 348 -12.77 17.81 -22.26
N ARG A 349 -13.58 17.22 -23.17
CA ARG A 349 -15.04 17.21 -23.03
C ARG A 349 -15.54 16.25 -21.97
N TYR A 350 -15.00 15.02 -21.96
CA TYR A 350 -15.45 13.99 -21.03
C TYR A 350 -14.49 13.82 -19.87
N VAL A 351 -15.02 13.38 -18.73
CA VAL A 351 -14.25 12.92 -17.60
C VAL A 351 -14.69 11.51 -17.24
N TYR A 352 -13.71 10.61 -17.15
CA TYR A 352 -13.91 9.25 -16.71
C TYR A 352 -13.47 9.13 -15.26
N THR A 353 -14.33 8.60 -14.41
CA THR A 353 -14.00 8.34 -13.01
C THR A 353 -14.00 6.84 -12.75
N ILE A 354 -13.25 6.40 -11.79
CA ILE A 354 -13.25 5.00 -11.36
C ILE A 354 -13.33 4.88 -9.85
N GLY A 355 -14.30 4.09 -9.40
CA GLY A 355 -14.47 3.72 -7.99
C GLY A 355 -13.73 2.42 -7.67
N ARG A 356 -13.49 2.20 -6.37
CA ARG A 356 -12.90 0.96 -5.88
C ARG A 356 -13.78 -0.28 -6.17
N ASP A 357 -15.08 -0.09 -6.31
CA ASP A 357 -16.04 -1.10 -6.75
C ASP A 357 -15.99 -1.44 -8.24
N ALA A 358 -14.93 -0.98 -8.92
CA ALA A 358 -14.69 -1.14 -10.35
C ALA A 358 -15.74 -0.49 -11.25
N LYS A 359 -16.52 0.44 -10.72
CA LYS A 359 -17.47 1.24 -11.49
C LYS A 359 -16.74 2.39 -12.18
N ILE A 360 -17.00 2.53 -13.48
CA ILE A 360 -16.56 3.66 -14.29
C ILE A 360 -17.78 4.49 -14.64
N ASP A 361 -17.67 5.79 -14.44
CA ASP A 361 -18.68 6.76 -14.85
C ASP A 361 -18.04 7.73 -15.85
N MET A 362 -18.77 8.06 -16.91
CA MET A 362 -18.40 9.06 -17.91
C MET A 362 -19.28 10.29 -17.74
N ILE A 363 -18.65 11.44 -17.54
CA ILE A 363 -19.29 12.74 -17.31
C ILE A 363 -19.05 13.62 -18.53
N ASP A 364 -20.08 14.27 -19.08
CA ASP A 364 -19.97 15.24 -20.15
C ASP A 364 -19.91 16.67 -19.57
N LEU A 365 -18.75 17.31 -19.67
CA LEU A 365 -18.52 18.67 -19.17
C LEU A 365 -19.16 19.74 -20.05
N TRP A 366 -19.67 19.42 -21.23
CA TRP A 366 -20.40 20.37 -22.10
C TRP A 366 -21.85 20.58 -21.69
N MET A 367 -22.40 19.72 -20.84
CA MET A 367 -23.75 19.87 -20.30
C MET A 367 -23.79 20.97 -19.25
N ASP A 368 -24.97 21.55 -19.01
CA ASP A 368 -25.20 22.57 -17.99
C ASP A 368 -26.37 22.18 -17.08
N PRO A 369 -26.10 21.69 -15.87
CA PRO A 369 -24.79 21.38 -15.32
C PRO A 369 -24.12 20.14 -15.97
N PRO A 370 -22.80 19.95 -15.82
CA PRO A 370 -22.13 18.69 -16.20
C PRO A 370 -22.81 17.48 -15.59
N GLU A 371 -23.07 16.44 -16.38
CA GLU A 371 -23.81 15.25 -15.94
C GLU A 371 -23.19 13.97 -16.43
N LYS A 372 -23.53 12.87 -15.76
CA LYS A 372 -23.13 11.53 -16.12
C LYS A 372 -23.90 11.05 -17.36
N VAL A 373 -23.19 10.57 -18.40
CA VAL A 373 -23.77 10.14 -19.67
C VAL A 373 -23.67 8.63 -19.92
N ALA A 374 -22.77 7.93 -19.22
CA ALA A 374 -22.67 6.48 -19.28
C ALA A 374 -22.02 5.94 -18.02
N GLU A 375 -22.27 4.66 -17.72
CA GLU A 375 -21.62 3.93 -16.62
C GLU A 375 -21.47 2.44 -16.92
N ILE A 376 -20.46 1.81 -16.32
CA ILE A 376 -20.20 0.37 -16.42
C ILE A 376 -19.38 -0.11 -15.21
N LYS A 377 -19.53 -1.38 -14.82
CA LYS A 377 -18.57 -2.09 -13.96
C LYS A 377 -17.66 -2.96 -14.80
N ILE A 378 -16.36 -2.91 -14.53
CA ILE A 378 -15.35 -3.69 -15.28
C ILE A 378 -14.71 -4.81 -14.45
N GLY A 379 -15.19 -5.00 -13.24
CA GLY A 379 -14.68 -5.98 -12.28
C GLY A 379 -15.35 -5.82 -10.93
N LEU A 380 -14.71 -6.34 -9.90
CA LEU A 380 -15.15 -6.23 -8.51
C LEU A 380 -14.32 -5.20 -7.72
N GLU A 381 -13.05 -5.04 -8.09
CA GLU A 381 -12.15 -3.99 -7.57
C GLU A 381 -11.30 -3.45 -8.72
N ALA A 382 -11.13 -2.12 -8.79
CA ALA A 382 -10.30 -1.46 -9.80
C ALA A 382 -9.74 -0.13 -9.29
N ARG A 383 -8.71 0.39 -9.98
CA ARG A 383 -8.04 1.62 -9.56
C ARG A 383 -7.65 2.56 -10.69
N SER A 384 -7.64 2.12 -11.93
CA SER A 384 -7.06 2.87 -13.03
C SER A 384 -8.00 2.94 -14.23
N VAL A 385 -8.13 4.14 -14.81
CA VAL A 385 -8.83 4.41 -16.07
C VAL A 385 -8.02 5.43 -16.87
N GLU A 386 -8.00 5.29 -18.18
CA GLU A 386 -7.34 6.23 -19.11
C GLU A 386 -8.07 6.25 -20.44
N THR A 387 -7.78 7.25 -21.28
CA THR A 387 -8.38 7.41 -22.62
C THR A 387 -7.31 7.52 -23.69
N SER A 388 -7.64 7.15 -24.92
CA SER A 388 -6.73 7.28 -26.05
C SER A 388 -6.49 8.75 -26.39
N LYS A 389 -5.19 9.14 -26.45
CA LYS A 389 -4.74 10.52 -26.69
C LYS A 389 -3.87 10.66 -27.93
N TYR A 390 -3.43 9.54 -28.53
CA TYR A 390 -2.59 9.59 -29.71
C TYR A 390 -3.33 10.19 -30.90
N LYS A 391 -2.63 11.02 -31.70
CA LYS A 391 -3.18 11.73 -32.85
C LYS A 391 -3.94 10.81 -33.81
N GLY A 392 -5.20 11.12 -34.08
CA GLY A 392 -6.13 10.34 -34.91
C GLY A 392 -6.91 9.25 -34.16
N TYR A 393 -6.67 9.12 -32.86
CA TYR A 393 -7.38 8.18 -31.97
C TYR A 393 -7.95 8.88 -30.73
N GLU A 394 -7.95 10.21 -30.71
CA GLU A 394 -8.43 11.00 -29.57
C GLU A 394 -9.86 10.60 -29.22
N ASP A 395 -10.09 10.28 -27.93
CA ASP A 395 -11.38 9.86 -27.36
C ASP A 395 -12.03 8.63 -28.03
N ARG A 396 -11.30 7.87 -28.84
CA ARG A 396 -11.82 6.70 -29.54
C ARG A 396 -12.00 5.50 -28.60
N TYR A 397 -11.08 5.34 -27.66
CA TYR A 397 -11.08 4.24 -26.70
C TYR A 397 -10.90 4.76 -25.29
N ALA A 398 -11.54 4.05 -24.34
CA ALA A 398 -11.21 4.10 -22.94
C ALA A 398 -10.67 2.73 -22.53
N ILE A 399 -9.76 2.71 -21.55
CA ILE A 399 -9.22 1.50 -20.96
C ILE A 399 -9.28 1.61 -19.44
N ALA A 400 -9.60 0.51 -18.76
CA ALA A 400 -9.55 0.46 -17.30
C ALA A 400 -8.91 -0.82 -16.80
N GLY A 401 -8.21 -0.71 -15.67
CA GLY A 401 -7.49 -1.78 -15.04
C GLY A 401 -8.15 -2.24 -13.76
N ALA A 402 -8.46 -3.54 -13.69
CA ALA A 402 -9.02 -4.16 -12.51
C ALA A 402 -7.95 -4.77 -11.61
N TYR A 403 -8.25 -4.79 -10.32
CA TYR A 403 -7.53 -5.57 -9.31
C TYR A 403 -8.09 -6.98 -9.24
N TRP A 404 -9.42 -7.09 -9.31
CA TRP A 404 -10.08 -8.38 -9.43
C TRP A 404 -11.29 -8.32 -10.38
N PRO A 405 -11.43 -9.26 -11.34
CA PRO A 405 -10.36 -10.16 -11.79
C PRO A 405 -9.14 -9.37 -12.29
N PRO A 406 -7.91 -9.93 -12.23
CA PRO A 406 -6.71 -9.24 -12.71
C PRO A 406 -6.74 -9.15 -14.24
N GLN A 407 -7.21 -8.01 -14.74
CA GLN A 407 -7.48 -7.78 -16.17
C GLN A 407 -7.49 -6.29 -16.48
N TYR A 408 -7.37 -5.96 -17.75
CA TYR A 408 -7.74 -4.66 -18.27
C TYR A 408 -8.80 -4.79 -19.34
N VAL A 409 -9.62 -3.75 -19.48
CA VAL A 409 -10.81 -3.75 -20.33
C VAL A 409 -10.77 -2.56 -21.25
N PHE A 410 -10.86 -2.81 -22.55
CA PHE A 410 -11.10 -1.78 -23.54
C PHE A 410 -12.59 -1.48 -23.65
N MET A 411 -12.91 -0.23 -23.74
CA MET A 411 -14.26 0.30 -23.94
C MET A 411 -14.24 1.31 -25.07
N ASP A 412 -15.38 1.49 -25.68
CA ASP A 412 -15.61 2.60 -26.61
C ASP A 412 -15.52 3.94 -25.82
N GLY A 413 -14.74 4.88 -26.32
CA GLY A 413 -14.45 6.13 -25.60
C GLY A 413 -15.60 7.13 -25.60
N GLN A 414 -16.64 6.92 -26.40
CA GLN A 414 -17.79 7.81 -26.48
C GLN A 414 -19.00 7.26 -25.71
N THR A 415 -19.03 5.95 -25.47
CA THR A 415 -20.21 5.28 -24.89
C THR A 415 -19.92 4.42 -23.68
N LEU A 416 -18.66 4.09 -23.37
CA LEU A 416 -18.22 3.08 -22.41
C LEU A 416 -18.66 1.64 -22.75
N LYS A 417 -19.17 1.39 -23.96
CA LYS A 417 -19.52 0.01 -24.36
C LYS A 417 -18.28 -0.88 -24.27
N PRO A 418 -18.32 -2.02 -23.55
CA PRO A 418 -17.15 -2.91 -23.42
C PRO A 418 -16.83 -3.58 -24.76
N LEU A 419 -15.54 -3.56 -25.12
CA LEU A 419 -15.05 -4.06 -26.41
C LEU A 419 -14.18 -5.30 -26.26
N LYS A 420 -13.23 -5.30 -25.30
CA LYS A 420 -12.28 -6.40 -25.13
C LYS A 420 -11.77 -6.49 -23.69
N ILE A 421 -11.62 -7.72 -23.23
CA ILE A 421 -11.03 -8.05 -21.93
C ILE A 421 -9.71 -8.76 -22.16
N VAL A 422 -8.66 -8.40 -21.39
CA VAL A 422 -7.36 -9.05 -21.42
C VAL A 422 -6.91 -9.35 -20.00
N SER A 423 -6.62 -10.62 -19.72
CA SER A 423 -6.07 -11.05 -18.41
C SER A 423 -4.63 -10.62 -18.25
N THR A 424 -4.24 -10.28 -17.02
CA THR A 424 -2.85 -9.93 -16.66
C THR A 424 -2.13 -11.04 -15.89
N ARG A 425 -2.77 -12.20 -15.66
CA ARG A 425 -2.16 -13.35 -14.97
C ARG A 425 -0.87 -13.79 -15.69
N GLY A 426 0.16 -14.13 -14.96
CA GLY A 426 1.43 -14.51 -15.57
C GLY A 426 2.58 -14.70 -14.57
N MET A 427 3.78 -14.84 -15.11
CA MET A 427 5.01 -15.05 -14.33
C MET A 427 5.59 -13.74 -13.83
N THR A 428 6.13 -13.75 -12.61
CA THR A 428 6.89 -12.63 -12.03
C THR A 428 8.24 -12.46 -12.74
N VAL A 429 8.76 -11.24 -12.78
CA VAL A 429 10.01 -10.94 -13.51
C VAL A 429 11.25 -11.43 -12.78
N ASP A 430 11.21 -11.59 -11.47
CA ASP A 430 12.35 -11.93 -10.61
C ASP A 430 12.45 -13.45 -10.32
N THR A 431 11.35 -14.07 -9.86
CA THR A 431 11.35 -15.49 -9.45
C THR A 431 10.81 -16.44 -10.51
N GLN A 432 10.17 -15.91 -11.59
CA GLN A 432 9.49 -16.68 -12.63
C GLN A 432 8.38 -17.60 -12.08
N GLU A 433 7.81 -17.22 -10.94
CA GLU A 433 6.66 -17.89 -10.34
C GLU A 433 5.35 -17.35 -10.91
N TYR A 434 4.38 -18.24 -11.10
CA TYR A 434 3.05 -17.84 -11.54
C TYR A 434 2.33 -17.04 -10.46
N HIS A 435 1.90 -15.81 -10.81
CA HIS A 435 1.06 -14.99 -9.95
C HIS A 435 -0.39 -14.98 -10.45
N PRO A 436 -1.35 -15.43 -9.65
CA PRO A 436 -2.76 -15.54 -10.07
C PRO A 436 -3.53 -14.21 -9.99
N GLU A 437 -2.98 -13.21 -9.30
CA GLU A 437 -3.63 -11.93 -8.99
C GLU A 437 -2.70 -10.74 -9.27
N PRO A 438 -2.14 -10.58 -10.48
CA PRO A 438 -1.33 -9.42 -10.80
C PRO A 438 -2.23 -8.24 -11.18
N ARG A 439 -2.33 -7.28 -10.27
CA ARG A 439 -3.24 -6.14 -10.36
C ARG A 439 -2.74 -5.07 -11.33
N VAL A 440 -3.66 -4.42 -12.02
CA VAL A 440 -3.33 -3.26 -12.86
C VAL A 440 -3.33 -2.00 -12.00
N ALA A 441 -2.15 -1.48 -11.66
CA ALA A 441 -2.01 -0.36 -10.73
C ALA A 441 -2.23 1.00 -11.39
N ALA A 442 -1.65 1.22 -12.57
CA ALA A 442 -1.77 2.46 -13.32
C ALA A 442 -1.82 2.20 -14.82
N ILE A 443 -2.50 3.08 -15.54
CA ILE A 443 -2.52 3.15 -16.99
C ILE A 443 -2.27 4.59 -17.42
N VAL A 444 -1.43 4.78 -18.45
CA VAL A 444 -1.22 6.07 -19.12
C VAL A 444 -1.32 5.89 -20.63
N ALA A 445 -1.73 6.95 -21.33
CA ALA A 445 -1.72 6.98 -22.80
C ALA A 445 -0.33 7.38 -23.31
N SER A 446 0.22 6.65 -24.26
CA SER A 446 1.49 6.99 -24.89
C SER A 446 1.34 8.23 -25.79
N HIS A 447 2.35 9.09 -25.78
CA HIS A 447 2.48 10.23 -26.68
C HIS A 447 3.20 9.87 -27.99
N GLN A 448 3.87 8.71 -28.03
CA GLN A 448 4.75 8.31 -29.13
C GLN A 448 4.08 7.34 -30.10
N HIS A 449 3.14 6.55 -29.62
CA HIS A 449 2.45 5.50 -30.36
C HIS A 449 0.97 5.40 -29.93
N PRO A 450 0.09 4.80 -30.78
CA PRO A 450 -1.29 4.53 -30.38
C PRO A 450 -1.36 3.37 -29.36
N GLU A 451 -0.80 3.61 -28.18
CA GLU A 451 -0.61 2.61 -27.13
C GLU A 451 -1.06 3.12 -25.77
N PHE A 452 -1.55 2.19 -24.96
CA PHE A 452 -1.62 2.37 -23.51
C PHE A 452 -0.44 1.67 -22.83
N ILE A 453 0.14 2.32 -21.84
CA ILE A 453 1.16 1.74 -20.96
C ILE A 453 0.48 1.28 -19.69
N VAL A 454 0.51 -0.03 -19.44
CA VAL A 454 -0.20 -0.69 -18.35
C VAL A 454 0.79 -1.27 -17.35
N ASN A 455 0.75 -0.78 -16.12
CA ASN A 455 1.58 -1.27 -15.01
C ASN A 455 0.94 -2.48 -14.35
N VAL A 456 1.56 -3.66 -14.47
CA VAL A 456 1.12 -4.90 -13.83
C VAL A 456 1.93 -5.13 -12.57
N LYS A 457 1.30 -4.88 -11.44
CA LYS A 457 1.96 -4.65 -10.15
C LYS A 457 2.80 -5.83 -9.66
N GLU A 458 2.18 -6.98 -9.43
CA GLU A 458 2.82 -8.11 -8.75
C GLU A 458 3.77 -8.89 -9.67
N THR A 459 3.51 -8.91 -10.96
CA THR A 459 4.45 -9.53 -11.91
C THR A 459 5.64 -8.65 -12.22
N GLY A 460 5.53 -7.33 -12.06
CA GLY A 460 6.60 -6.38 -12.39
C GLY A 460 6.71 -6.09 -13.88
N LYS A 461 5.68 -6.43 -14.65
CA LYS A 461 5.63 -6.24 -16.11
C LYS A 461 4.96 -4.92 -16.47
N ILE A 462 5.50 -4.25 -17.45
CA ILE A 462 4.90 -3.11 -18.11
C ILE A 462 4.47 -3.55 -19.51
N LEU A 463 3.20 -3.32 -19.83
CA LEU A 463 2.62 -3.72 -21.10
C LEU A 463 2.38 -2.47 -21.94
N LEU A 464 2.97 -2.41 -23.14
CA LEU A 464 2.64 -1.42 -24.16
C LEU A 464 1.58 -2.06 -25.07
N VAL A 465 0.33 -1.61 -24.90
CA VAL A 465 -0.84 -2.22 -25.52
C VAL A 465 -1.29 -1.37 -26.69
N ASN A 466 -0.98 -1.80 -27.91
CA ASN A 466 -1.33 -1.09 -29.12
C ASN A 466 -2.82 -1.25 -29.46
N TYR A 467 -3.52 -0.16 -29.68
CA TYR A 467 -4.96 -0.14 -29.91
C TYR A 467 -5.36 0.17 -31.38
N GLU A 468 -4.42 0.09 -32.31
CA GLU A 468 -4.75 0.26 -33.74
C GLU A 468 -5.71 -0.84 -34.25
N ASP A 469 -5.48 -2.07 -33.80
CA ASP A 469 -6.35 -3.22 -34.09
C ASP A 469 -6.67 -4.02 -32.81
N LEU A 470 -7.86 -3.80 -32.25
CA LEU A 470 -8.32 -4.54 -31.08
C LEU A 470 -8.62 -6.01 -31.38
N THR A 471 -8.81 -6.43 -32.65
CA THR A 471 -9.04 -7.82 -33.03
C THR A 471 -7.74 -8.62 -32.91
N ASN A 472 -6.64 -8.06 -33.44
CA ASN A 472 -5.29 -8.62 -33.39
C ASN A 472 -4.41 -7.78 -32.45
N LEU A 473 -4.76 -7.75 -31.16
CA LEU A 473 -4.12 -6.90 -30.17
C LEU A 473 -2.62 -7.18 -30.07
N SER A 474 -1.80 -6.19 -30.39
CA SER A 474 -0.35 -6.25 -30.19
C SER A 474 0.03 -5.72 -28.80
N VAL A 475 0.81 -6.51 -28.07
CA VAL A 475 1.28 -6.15 -26.71
C VAL A 475 2.78 -6.38 -26.61
N THR A 476 3.55 -5.31 -26.43
CA THR A 476 4.96 -5.39 -26.07
C THR A 476 5.06 -5.51 -24.55
N THR A 477 5.65 -6.59 -24.08
CA THR A 477 5.88 -6.83 -22.65
C THR A 477 7.30 -6.44 -22.27
N ILE A 478 7.43 -5.58 -21.28
CA ILE A 478 8.71 -5.12 -20.73
C ILE A 478 8.82 -5.64 -19.29
N ASP A 479 9.85 -6.42 -19.03
CA ASP A 479 10.20 -6.86 -17.68
C ASP A 479 10.92 -5.73 -16.95
N ALA A 480 10.34 -5.25 -15.84
CA ALA A 480 10.85 -4.13 -15.05
C ALA A 480 11.15 -4.59 -13.60
N ALA A 481 10.40 -4.12 -12.62
CA ALA A 481 10.55 -4.50 -11.23
C ALA A 481 9.18 -4.70 -10.59
N ARG A 482 9.09 -5.61 -9.61
CA ARG A 482 7.81 -5.93 -8.94
C ARG A 482 7.27 -4.75 -8.14
N PHE A 483 5.97 -4.80 -7.95
CA PHE A 483 5.17 -3.81 -7.23
C PHE A 483 5.13 -2.44 -7.90
N LEU A 484 5.03 -2.45 -9.24
CA LEU A 484 4.74 -1.26 -10.03
C LEU A 484 3.48 -0.56 -9.51
N HIS A 485 3.52 0.75 -9.44
CA HIS A 485 2.44 1.55 -8.90
C HIS A 485 2.12 2.71 -9.86
N ASP A 486 2.19 3.93 -9.39
CA ASP A 486 1.97 5.14 -10.15
C ASP A 486 3.25 5.67 -10.80
N GLY A 487 3.09 6.62 -11.70
CA GLY A 487 4.17 7.28 -12.40
C GLY A 487 3.68 8.34 -13.36
N GLY A 488 4.59 9.03 -14.00
CA GLY A 488 4.30 10.10 -14.94
C GLY A 488 5.36 10.22 -16.05
N TRP A 489 5.08 11.11 -16.98
CA TRP A 489 5.96 11.41 -18.07
C TRP A 489 7.10 12.34 -17.64
N ASP A 490 8.27 12.18 -18.23
CA ASP A 490 9.29 13.21 -18.20
C ASP A 490 8.84 14.46 -19.03
N ALA A 491 9.59 15.53 -18.92
CA ALA A 491 9.26 16.78 -19.62
C ALA A 491 9.19 16.63 -21.17
N SER A 492 9.91 15.67 -21.75
CA SER A 492 9.88 15.39 -23.19
C SER A 492 8.66 14.59 -23.64
N LYS A 493 7.95 13.93 -22.71
CA LYS A 493 6.86 12.97 -22.97
C LYS A 493 7.29 11.75 -23.80
N ARG A 494 8.59 11.45 -23.82
CA ARG A 494 9.15 10.24 -24.41
C ARG A 494 9.31 9.15 -23.37
N TYR A 495 9.75 9.53 -22.17
CA TYR A 495 10.08 8.59 -21.12
C TYR A 495 8.99 8.56 -20.05
N PHE A 496 8.48 7.37 -19.78
CA PHE A 496 7.54 7.14 -18.69
C PHE A 496 8.28 6.59 -17.48
N LEU A 497 8.22 7.31 -16.36
CA LEU A 497 8.87 6.94 -15.11
C LEU A 497 7.81 6.42 -14.12
N THR A 498 7.99 5.21 -13.60
CA THR A 498 7.03 4.59 -12.69
C THR A 498 7.70 3.96 -11.47
N ALA A 499 7.07 4.13 -10.32
CA ALA A 499 7.56 3.58 -9.06
C ALA A 499 7.29 2.08 -8.97
N ALA A 500 8.33 1.30 -8.68
CA ALA A 500 8.25 -0.07 -8.18
C ALA A 500 8.46 -0.02 -6.67
N ASN A 501 7.40 0.34 -5.94
CA ASN A 501 7.51 0.88 -4.60
C ASN A 501 7.99 -0.11 -3.52
N GLN A 502 7.79 -1.42 -3.67
CA GLN A 502 8.40 -2.40 -2.75
C GLN A 502 9.77 -2.92 -3.24
N SER A 503 10.22 -2.47 -4.40
CA SER A 503 11.56 -2.75 -4.93
C SER A 503 12.49 -1.54 -4.77
N ASP A 504 12.01 -0.43 -4.19
CA ASP A 504 12.75 0.82 -3.98
C ASP A 504 13.40 1.34 -5.28
N LYS A 505 12.67 1.24 -6.40
CA LYS A 505 13.15 1.59 -7.74
C LYS A 505 12.15 2.46 -8.51
N ILE A 506 12.70 3.22 -9.43
CA ILE A 506 11.95 3.84 -10.53
C ILE A 506 12.32 3.11 -11.83
N ALA A 507 11.32 2.55 -12.51
CA ALA A 507 11.50 2.03 -13.85
C ALA A 507 11.29 3.15 -14.88
N VAL A 508 12.23 3.29 -15.80
CA VAL A 508 12.20 4.27 -16.90
C VAL A 508 11.95 3.53 -18.19
N ILE A 509 10.85 3.87 -18.86
CA ILE A 509 10.44 3.25 -20.12
C ILE A 509 10.58 4.27 -21.24
N ASP A 510 11.39 3.94 -22.24
CA ASP A 510 11.40 4.65 -23.51
C ASP A 510 10.18 4.22 -24.33
N SER A 511 9.15 5.05 -24.34
CA SER A 511 7.91 4.73 -25.04
C SER A 511 8.03 4.84 -26.56
N LYS A 512 9.04 5.55 -27.06
CA LYS A 512 9.34 5.65 -28.50
C LYS A 512 9.98 4.36 -29.01
N ASP A 513 11.02 3.88 -28.30
CA ASP A 513 11.77 2.70 -28.72
C ASP A 513 11.21 1.41 -28.09
N ARG A 514 10.16 1.52 -27.24
CA ARG A 514 9.41 0.42 -26.62
C ARG A 514 10.29 -0.51 -25.77
N GLN A 515 11.15 0.04 -24.93
CA GLN A 515 12.11 -0.71 -24.12
C GLN A 515 12.25 -0.16 -22.71
N LEU A 516 12.79 -1.01 -21.82
CA LEU A 516 13.29 -0.56 -20.53
C LEU A 516 14.58 0.21 -20.73
N GLU A 517 14.58 1.49 -20.37
CA GLU A 517 15.76 2.35 -20.46
C GLU A 517 16.64 2.22 -19.24
N ALA A 518 16.04 2.22 -18.05
CA ALA A 518 16.76 2.07 -16.78
C ALA A 518 15.88 1.57 -15.63
N LEU A 519 16.53 1.00 -14.62
CA LEU A 519 16.00 0.81 -13.28
C LEU A 519 16.86 1.66 -12.33
N VAL A 520 16.28 2.71 -11.78
CA VAL A 520 16.98 3.66 -10.92
C VAL A 520 16.69 3.34 -9.46
N ASP A 521 17.72 3.08 -8.67
CA ASP A 521 17.59 2.92 -7.22
C ASP A 521 17.24 4.26 -6.57
N VAL A 522 16.21 4.24 -5.73
CA VAL A 522 15.71 5.43 -5.04
C VAL A 522 15.40 5.10 -3.58
N GLU A 523 14.88 6.06 -2.86
CA GLU A 523 14.55 5.93 -1.45
C GLU A 523 13.36 5.00 -1.19
N LYS A 524 13.26 4.55 0.06
CA LYS A 524 12.35 3.49 0.49
C LYS A 524 10.89 3.82 0.22
N ILE A 525 10.23 2.93 -0.53
CA ILE A 525 8.83 2.99 -0.93
C ILE A 525 8.53 4.30 -1.71
N PRO A 526 9.11 4.48 -2.92
CA PRO A 526 8.84 5.65 -3.73
C PRO A 526 7.34 5.75 -4.05
N HIS A 527 6.78 6.96 -3.97
CA HIS A 527 5.38 7.23 -4.27
C HIS A 527 5.23 8.62 -4.90
N PRO A 528 5.44 8.74 -6.21
CA PRO A 528 5.45 10.03 -6.88
C PRO A 528 4.07 10.68 -7.10
N GLY A 529 2.97 9.89 -7.05
CA GLY A 529 1.74 10.26 -7.71
C GLY A 529 1.96 10.26 -9.23
N ARG A 530 2.18 11.42 -9.84
CA ARG A 530 2.63 11.56 -11.23
C ARG A 530 4.08 12.03 -11.33
N GLY A 531 4.72 12.32 -10.20
CA GLY A 531 6.00 13.00 -10.14
C GLY A 531 5.90 14.49 -10.46
N ALA A 532 7.04 15.14 -10.53
CA ALA A 532 7.13 16.54 -10.92
C ALA A 532 8.34 16.75 -11.85
N ASN A 533 8.14 17.46 -12.95
CA ASN A 533 9.20 17.85 -13.86
C ASN A 533 9.73 19.24 -13.50
N LEU A 534 11.03 19.36 -13.39
CA LEU A 534 11.69 20.64 -13.18
C LEU A 534 13.11 20.64 -13.77
N VAL A 535 13.75 21.81 -13.77
CA VAL A 535 15.15 21.95 -14.20
C VAL A 535 16.00 22.22 -12.96
N ASP A 536 16.79 21.22 -12.58
CA ASP A 536 17.75 21.36 -11.49
C ASP A 536 18.91 22.30 -11.93
N PRO A 537 19.33 23.26 -11.08
CA PRO A 537 20.40 24.22 -11.44
C PRO A 537 21.73 23.57 -11.81
N LYS A 538 22.01 22.37 -11.30
CA LYS A 538 23.26 21.64 -11.51
C LYS A 538 23.16 20.50 -12.51
N TYR A 539 22.03 19.79 -12.50
CA TYR A 539 21.88 18.52 -13.22
C TYR A 539 20.98 18.61 -14.46
N GLY A 540 20.38 19.79 -14.73
CA GLY A 540 19.48 19.98 -15.86
C GLY A 540 18.09 19.39 -15.61
N PRO A 541 17.40 18.89 -16.67
CA PRO A 541 16.07 18.31 -16.55
C PRO A 541 16.03 17.11 -15.61
N VAL A 542 15.11 17.13 -14.66
CA VAL A 542 14.89 16.04 -13.69
C VAL A 542 13.40 15.76 -13.52
N TRP A 543 13.11 14.53 -13.17
CA TRP A 543 11.81 14.09 -12.68
C TRP A 543 11.94 13.73 -11.19
N VAL A 544 10.96 14.13 -10.38
CA VAL A 544 11.04 14.06 -8.91
C VAL A 544 10.01 13.10 -8.35
N THR A 545 10.42 12.31 -7.35
CA THR A 545 9.56 11.44 -6.55
C THR A 545 9.76 11.69 -5.07
N SER A 546 8.68 11.56 -4.29
CA SER A 546 8.75 11.43 -2.82
C SER A 546 8.74 9.97 -2.39
N ALA A 547 8.79 9.72 -1.09
CA ALA A 547 8.79 8.40 -0.50
C ALA A 547 7.74 8.27 0.62
N LEU A 548 7.11 7.10 0.70
CA LEU A 548 6.26 6.73 1.84
C LEU A 548 7.08 6.30 3.05
N GLY A 549 8.19 5.60 2.81
CA GLY A 549 8.98 4.95 3.86
C GLY A 549 9.92 5.86 4.64
N ASN A 550 10.22 7.04 4.11
CA ASN A 550 11.06 8.05 4.75
C ASN A 550 10.71 9.47 4.27
N ALA A 551 11.46 10.47 4.74
CA ALA A 551 11.21 11.88 4.41
C ALA A 551 11.87 12.36 3.10
N ASN A 552 12.54 11.47 2.38
CA ASN A 552 13.38 11.87 1.26
C ASN A 552 12.59 12.16 -0.02
N VAL A 553 13.08 13.16 -0.76
CA VAL A 553 12.58 13.58 -2.06
C VAL A 553 13.71 13.41 -3.06
N THR A 554 13.56 12.50 -4.03
CA THR A 554 14.62 12.08 -4.94
C THR A 554 14.41 12.66 -6.34
N PHE A 555 15.47 13.22 -6.92
CA PHE A 555 15.52 13.81 -8.25
C PHE A 555 16.25 12.83 -9.18
N VAL A 556 15.57 12.37 -10.22
CA VAL A 556 16.11 11.49 -11.26
C VAL A 556 16.36 12.32 -12.51
N ALA A 557 17.60 12.37 -12.99
CA ALA A 557 17.97 13.11 -14.20
C ALA A 557 17.38 12.43 -15.46
N THR A 558 16.80 13.23 -16.37
CA THR A 558 15.99 12.73 -17.49
C THR A 558 16.46 13.19 -18.88
N ASP A 559 17.66 13.75 -19.01
CA ASP A 559 18.18 14.19 -20.30
C ASP A 559 19.37 13.34 -20.77
N PRO A 560 19.14 12.29 -21.58
CA PRO A 560 20.20 11.43 -22.10
C PRO A 560 20.96 12.07 -23.29
N GLU A 561 20.52 13.21 -23.80
CA GLU A 561 21.16 13.86 -24.96
C GLU A 561 22.23 14.86 -24.53
N LYS A 562 21.88 15.80 -23.65
CA LYS A 562 22.75 16.92 -23.26
C LYS A 562 23.44 16.70 -21.91
N HIS A 563 22.87 15.84 -21.04
CA HIS A 563 23.36 15.54 -19.69
C HIS A 563 23.59 14.04 -19.50
N LYS A 564 24.22 13.39 -20.48
CA LYS A 564 24.42 11.93 -20.55
C LYS A 564 25.05 11.32 -19.29
N GLU A 565 25.96 12.03 -18.67
CA GLU A 565 26.67 11.57 -17.47
C GLU A 565 25.76 11.46 -16.23
N HIS A 566 24.63 12.15 -16.25
CA HIS A 566 23.65 12.18 -15.16
C HIS A 566 22.41 11.37 -15.48
N ALA A 567 22.11 11.13 -16.76
CA ALA A 567 20.87 10.50 -17.20
C ALA A 567 20.57 9.19 -16.47
N TRP A 568 19.35 9.04 -16.07
CA TRP A 568 18.80 7.87 -15.39
C TRP A 568 19.52 7.53 -14.07
N LYS A 569 19.93 8.56 -13.34
CA LYS A 569 20.51 8.44 -12.00
C LYS A 569 19.72 9.29 -11.01
N ALA A 570 19.64 8.84 -9.76
CA ALA A 570 19.26 9.67 -8.65
C ALA A 570 20.40 10.66 -8.37
N VAL A 571 20.23 11.90 -8.85
CA VAL A 571 21.30 12.91 -8.84
C VAL A 571 21.24 13.82 -7.61
N ARG A 572 20.09 13.87 -6.94
CA ARG A 572 19.87 14.66 -5.73
C ARG A 572 18.83 13.99 -4.86
N THR A 573 19.06 13.98 -3.56
CA THR A 573 18.08 13.58 -2.54
C THR A 573 17.99 14.70 -1.51
N LEU A 574 16.79 15.26 -1.33
CA LEU A 574 16.51 16.30 -0.35
C LEU A 574 15.79 15.71 0.85
N GLN A 575 16.09 16.22 2.04
CA GLN A 575 15.32 15.91 3.24
C GLN A 575 14.03 16.72 3.23
N GLY A 576 12.87 16.04 3.16
CA GLY A 576 11.55 16.64 3.30
C GLY A 576 11.06 16.68 4.75
N ALA A 577 9.80 17.04 4.93
CA ALA A 577 9.21 17.22 6.26
C ALA A 577 9.03 15.92 7.03
N GLY A 578 8.77 14.80 6.35
CA GLY A 578 8.55 13.50 6.97
C GLY A 578 8.13 12.45 5.96
N GLY A 579 8.15 11.17 6.36
CA GLY A 579 7.61 10.07 5.56
C GLY A 579 6.09 10.14 5.46
N GLY A 580 5.52 9.30 4.60
CA GLY A 580 4.07 9.26 4.36
C GLY A 580 3.60 10.21 3.26
N SER A 581 4.51 10.67 2.39
CA SER A 581 4.16 11.48 1.21
C SER A 581 3.47 10.65 0.14
N LEU A 582 2.44 11.22 -0.48
CA LEU A 582 1.70 10.62 -1.59
C LEU A 582 1.92 11.37 -2.91
N PHE A 583 2.18 12.67 -2.86
CA PHE A 583 2.27 13.49 -4.06
C PHE A 583 3.38 14.53 -3.96
N VAL A 584 4.10 14.66 -5.06
CA VAL A 584 4.92 15.83 -5.37
C VAL A 584 4.32 16.56 -6.55
N LYS A 585 4.45 17.88 -6.61
CA LYS A 585 3.94 18.66 -7.74
C LYS A 585 4.79 19.90 -7.97
N SER A 586 5.05 20.18 -9.24
CA SER A 586 5.56 21.43 -9.74
C SER A 586 4.75 21.84 -10.99
N HIS A 587 5.10 22.95 -11.60
CA HIS A 587 4.50 23.41 -12.85
C HIS A 587 5.57 24.11 -13.69
N PRO A 588 5.56 24.01 -15.03
CA PRO A 588 6.58 24.64 -15.88
C PRO A 588 6.75 26.14 -15.69
N LYS A 589 5.73 26.82 -15.18
CA LYS A 589 5.77 28.28 -14.88
C LYS A 589 6.14 28.60 -13.42
N SER A 590 6.27 27.59 -12.56
CA SER A 590 6.54 27.75 -11.13
C SER A 590 8.02 27.61 -10.81
N SER A 591 8.44 28.22 -9.71
CA SER A 591 9.74 27.94 -9.05
C SER A 591 9.58 27.14 -7.77
N ASN A 592 8.42 26.54 -7.54
CA ASN A 592 8.11 25.76 -6.34
C ASN A 592 7.99 24.27 -6.64
N LEU A 593 8.51 23.47 -5.73
CA LEU A 593 8.22 22.03 -5.64
C LEU A 593 7.42 21.80 -4.35
N TRP A 594 6.18 21.36 -4.48
CA TRP A 594 5.26 21.10 -3.38
C TRP A 594 5.27 19.62 -3.03
N VAL A 595 5.39 19.29 -1.74
CA VAL A 595 5.46 17.92 -1.24
C VAL A 595 4.52 17.76 -0.06
N ASP A 596 3.57 16.84 -0.18
CA ASP A 596 2.66 16.49 0.92
C ASP A 596 3.23 15.38 1.83
N ALA A 597 2.61 15.17 2.98
CA ALA A 597 2.89 14.02 3.85
C ALA A 597 1.64 13.63 4.67
N PRO A 598 0.48 13.37 4.02
CA PRO A 598 -0.80 13.16 4.72
C PRO A 598 -0.83 11.89 5.59
N LEU A 599 0.06 10.94 5.36
CA LEU A 599 0.14 9.69 6.12
C LEU A 599 1.17 9.76 7.26
N ASN A 600 1.79 10.92 7.48
CA ASN A 600 2.72 11.09 8.60
C ASN A 600 1.96 10.98 9.93
N PRO A 601 2.52 10.27 10.93
CA PRO A 601 1.90 10.15 12.25
C PRO A 601 1.94 11.46 13.06
N ASP A 602 2.88 12.38 12.75
CA ASP A 602 2.91 13.70 13.38
C ASP A 602 1.84 14.61 12.73
N PRO A 603 0.83 15.06 13.52
CA PRO A 603 -0.21 15.93 13.00
C PRO A 603 0.33 17.25 12.43
N LYS A 604 1.42 17.79 12.96
CA LYS A 604 2.02 19.04 12.44
C LYS A 604 2.51 18.86 11.01
N ILE A 605 3.05 17.69 10.69
CA ILE A 605 3.51 17.35 9.35
C ILE A 605 2.31 17.03 8.44
N ALA A 606 1.42 16.13 8.89
CA ALA A 606 0.26 15.70 8.10
C ALA A 606 -0.72 16.84 7.74
N GLN A 607 -0.71 17.93 8.52
CA GLN A 607 -1.58 19.11 8.36
C GLN A 607 -0.94 20.26 7.59
N SER A 608 0.29 20.04 7.09
CA SER A 608 1.09 21.06 6.41
C SER A 608 1.59 20.58 5.05
N ILE A 609 2.14 21.51 4.27
CA ILE A 609 2.82 21.23 3.00
C ILE A 609 4.25 21.73 3.07
N ALA A 610 5.21 20.95 2.61
CA ALA A 610 6.58 21.38 2.40
C ALA A 610 6.75 21.98 1.01
N VAL A 611 7.41 23.14 0.91
CA VAL A 611 7.65 23.85 -0.36
C VAL A 611 9.13 24.12 -0.51
N PHE A 612 9.74 23.56 -1.54
CA PHE A 612 11.14 23.83 -1.92
C PHE A 612 11.22 24.88 -3.02
N ASP A 613 12.26 25.71 -2.99
CA ASP A 613 12.60 26.56 -4.13
C ASP A 613 13.39 25.76 -5.15
N VAL A 614 12.85 25.61 -6.36
CA VAL A 614 13.50 24.86 -7.45
C VAL A 614 14.84 25.48 -7.87
N LYS A 615 15.01 26.81 -7.67
CA LYS A 615 16.26 27.52 -8.01
C LYS A 615 17.37 27.32 -6.99
N ASP A 616 17.01 26.99 -5.74
CA ASP A 616 17.95 26.72 -4.65
C ASP A 616 17.41 25.60 -3.75
N PRO A 617 17.34 24.36 -4.27
CA PRO A 617 16.72 23.25 -3.55
C PRO A 617 17.50 22.84 -2.29
N ASP A 618 18.80 23.13 -2.22
CA ASP A 618 19.65 22.80 -1.08
C ASP A 618 19.40 23.71 0.14
N LYS A 619 18.70 24.81 -0.04
CA LYS A 619 18.28 25.70 1.06
C LYS A 619 17.31 25.04 2.03
N GLY A 620 16.70 23.91 1.63
CA GLY A 620 15.64 23.25 2.37
C GLY A 620 14.25 23.76 1.97
N PHE A 621 13.28 23.52 2.84
CA PHE A 621 11.88 23.80 2.55
C PHE A 621 11.24 24.75 3.56
N GLU A 622 10.17 25.40 3.14
CA GLU A 622 9.24 26.13 3.98
C GLU A 622 8.02 25.26 4.28
N MET A 623 7.57 25.24 5.54
CA MET A 623 6.33 24.57 5.93
C MET A 623 5.16 25.54 5.92
N LEU A 624 4.12 25.24 5.16
CA LEU A 624 2.89 26.02 5.11
C LEU A 624 1.76 25.32 5.88
N PRO A 625 1.10 26.00 6.83
CA PRO A 625 0.07 25.41 7.70
C PRO A 625 -1.29 25.37 7.02
N ILE A 626 -1.42 24.62 5.94
CA ILE A 626 -2.60 24.60 5.06
C ILE A 626 -3.89 24.22 5.81
N ALA A 627 -3.81 23.27 6.78
CA ALA A 627 -4.97 22.87 7.54
C ALA A 627 -5.45 23.97 8.53
N GLU A 628 -4.56 24.82 9.02
CA GLU A 628 -4.94 25.99 9.82
C GLU A 628 -5.70 27.01 8.96
N TRP A 629 -5.25 27.23 7.73
CA TRP A 629 -5.92 28.13 6.78
C TRP A 629 -7.31 27.63 6.39
N ALA A 630 -7.52 26.30 6.42
CA ALA A 630 -8.85 25.73 6.18
C ALA A 630 -9.85 26.03 7.30
N ASP A 631 -9.39 26.29 8.53
CA ASP A 631 -10.22 26.63 9.71
C ASP A 631 -11.41 25.66 9.86
N LEU A 632 -11.11 24.37 10.04
CA LEU A 632 -12.08 23.28 10.18
C LEU A 632 -12.35 22.89 11.64
N GLY A 633 -11.97 23.72 12.61
CA GLY A 633 -12.10 23.45 14.04
C GLY A 633 -11.00 22.51 14.56
N GLU A 634 -11.26 21.87 15.70
CA GLU A 634 -10.33 20.98 16.37
C GLU A 634 -10.22 19.59 15.69
N GLY A 635 -9.27 18.79 16.11
CA GLY A 635 -9.05 17.42 15.65
C GLY A 635 -7.98 17.28 14.56
N ALA A 636 -7.52 16.05 14.38
CA ALA A 636 -6.48 15.72 13.40
C ALA A 636 -7.00 15.88 11.98
N LYS A 637 -6.24 16.57 11.14
CA LYS A 637 -6.56 16.82 9.73
C LYS A 637 -5.47 16.23 8.84
N ARG A 638 -5.79 16.07 7.57
CA ARG A 638 -4.84 15.68 6.52
C ARG A 638 -4.87 16.69 5.40
N VAL A 639 -3.70 17.04 4.89
CA VAL A 639 -3.53 17.87 3.70
C VAL A 639 -2.93 17.01 2.60
N VAL A 640 -3.59 16.95 1.45
CA VAL A 640 -3.17 16.03 0.39
C VAL A 640 -3.25 16.67 -0.99
N GLN A 641 -2.38 16.19 -1.86
CA GLN A 641 -2.30 16.42 -3.29
C GLN A 641 -2.34 17.89 -3.67
N PRO A 642 -1.18 18.51 -3.87
CA PRO A 642 -1.09 19.78 -4.59
C PRO A 642 -1.55 19.59 -6.05
N GLU A 643 -2.41 20.47 -6.56
CA GLU A 643 -2.82 20.51 -7.96
C GLU A 643 -2.90 21.95 -8.44
N TYR A 644 -2.32 22.23 -9.61
CA TYR A 644 -2.33 23.56 -10.21
C TYR A 644 -3.61 23.85 -10.99
N ASN A 645 -3.98 25.11 -11.07
CA ASN A 645 -4.93 25.59 -12.05
C ASN A 645 -4.31 25.64 -13.46
N ALA A 646 -5.12 25.83 -14.50
CA ALA A 646 -4.65 25.86 -15.89
C ALA A 646 -3.62 26.98 -16.18
N ALA A 647 -3.69 28.09 -15.47
CA ALA A 647 -2.74 29.21 -15.58
C ALA A 647 -1.38 28.90 -14.94
N GLY A 648 -1.33 27.97 -13.94
CA GLY A 648 -0.12 27.63 -13.19
C GLY A 648 0.27 28.66 -12.13
N ASP A 649 -0.67 29.46 -11.65
CA ASP A 649 -0.46 30.52 -10.66
C ASP A 649 -1.18 30.26 -9.32
N GLU A 650 -2.04 29.23 -9.25
CA GLU A 650 -2.71 28.77 -8.04
C GLU A 650 -2.42 27.30 -7.80
N VAL A 651 -2.23 26.95 -6.53
CA VAL A 651 -2.11 25.55 -6.07
C VAL A 651 -3.24 25.24 -5.11
N TRP A 652 -3.95 24.15 -5.37
CA TRP A 652 -5.12 23.71 -4.64
C TRP A 652 -4.78 22.50 -3.78
N PHE A 653 -5.18 22.51 -2.52
CA PHE A 653 -4.98 21.44 -1.54
C PHE A 653 -6.31 20.96 -1.00
N SER A 654 -6.45 19.64 -0.83
CA SER A 654 -7.56 19.06 -0.09
C SER A 654 -7.22 18.96 1.38
N VAL A 655 -8.16 19.37 2.23
CA VAL A 655 -8.05 19.26 3.68
C VAL A 655 -9.30 18.58 4.21
N TRP A 656 -9.14 17.53 5.02
CA TRP A 656 -10.28 16.88 5.69
C TRP A 656 -9.93 16.41 7.09
N ASN A 657 -10.96 16.37 7.94
CA ASN A 657 -10.96 15.79 9.28
C ASN A 657 -11.84 14.53 9.24
N GLY A 658 -11.26 13.35 9.35
CA GLY A 658 -11.97 12.08 9.18
C GLY A 658 -13.00 11.74 10.26
N LYS A 659 -13.02 12.44 11.41
CA LYS A 659 -13.98 12.19 12.49
C LYS A 659 -15.25 13.06 12.41
N GLU A 660 -15.15 14.24 11.83
CA GLU A 660 -16.25 15.23 11.83
C GLU A 660 -16.80 15.49 10.43
N GLU A 661 -16.33 14.74 9.43
CA GLU A 661 -16.71 14.91 8.00
C GLU A 661 -16.55 16.36 7.48
N LYS A 662 -15.74 17.16 8.17
CA LYS A 662 -15.44 18.53 7.77
C LYS A 662 -14.28 18.57 6.80
N SER A 663 -14.49 19.22 5.68
CA SER A 663 -13.50 19.31 4.62
C SER A 663 -13.48 20.68 3.97
N ALA A 664 -12.37 21.01 3.33
CA ALA A 664 -12.20 22.21 2.54
C ALA A 664 -11.22 21.99 1.39
N LEU A 665 -11.27 22.85 0.39
CA LEU A 665 -10.22 23.05 -0.57
C LEU A 665 -9.53 24.39 -0.27
N VAL A 666 -8.23 24.34 -0.06
CA VAL A 666 -7.42 25.53 0.23
C VAL A 666 -6.65 25.91 -1.04
N ILE A 667 -6.75 27.14 -1.45
CA ILE A 667 -6.13 27.69 -2.66
C ILE A 667 -5.05 28.69 -2.26
N VAL A 668 -3.85 28.44 -2.76
CA VAL A 668 -2.63 29.19 -2.46
C VAL A 668 -2.15 29.87 -3.74
N ASP A 669 -1.74 31.13 -3.65
CA ASP A 669 -1.01 31.81 -4.70
C ASP A 669 0.40 31.21 -4.80
N ASP A 670 0.75 30.63 -5.96
CA ASP A 670 2.02 29.92 -6.12
C ASP A 670 3.25 30.81 -5.90
N LYS A 671 3.21 32.05 -6.38
CA LYS A 671 4.35 32.95 -6.34
C LYS A 671 4.63 33.47 -4.92
N THR A 672 3.57 33.84 -4.20
CA THR A 672 3.69 34.44 -2.87
C THR A 672 3.60 33.43 -1.75
N ARG A 673 3.18 32.20 -2.02
CA ARG A 673 2.90 31.11 -1.05
C ARG A 673 1.88 31.51 0.02
N LYS A 674 0.99 32.45 -0.29
CA LYS A 674 -0.04 32.95 0.63
C LYS A 674 -1.40 32.39 0.32
N LEU A 675 -2.24 32.27 1.33
CA LEU A 675 -3.64 31.90 1.18
C LEU A 675 -4.34 32.88 0.22
N LYS A 676 -5.04 32.34 -0.78
CA LYS A 676 -5.85 33.08 -1.76
C LYS A 676 -7.33 32.91 -1.54
N ALA A 677 -7.79 31.66 -1.32
CA ALA A 677 -9.19 31.34 -1.07
C ALA A 677 -9.36 30.01 -0.33
N VAL A 678 -10.51 29.81 0.27
CA VAL A 678 -10.92 28.54 0.86
C VAL A 678 -12.35 28.23 0.41
N ILE A 679 -12.55 27.06 -0.19
CA ILE A 679 -13.87 26.56 -0.54
C ILE A 679 -14.32 25.61 0.58
N LYS A 680 -15.35 25.98 1.31
CA LYS A 680 -16.00 25.16 2.35
C LYS A 680 -17.44 24.90 1.93
N ASP A 681 -17.80 23.64 1.78
CA ASP A 681 -19.16 23.21 1.54
C ASP A 681 -19.39 21.87 2.26
N PRO A 682 -20.47 21.69 3.01
CA PRO A 682 -20.77 20.42 3.70
C PRO A 682 -20.87 19.21 2.77
N LYS A 683 -21.07 19.42 1.47
CA LYS A 683 -21.12 18.37 0.45
C LYS A 683 -19.73 17.90 0.01
N LEU A 684 -18.65 18.62 0.33
CA LEU A 684 -17.27 18.21 0.02
C LEU A 684 -16.80 17.17 1.03
N ILE A 685 -17.32 15.95 0.96
CA ILE A 685 -16.98 14.86 1.90
C ILE A 685 -15.71 14.17 1.47
N THR A 686 -14.67 14.20 2.32
CA THR A 686 -13.36 13.56 2.11
C THR A 686 -12.81 13.81 0.69
N PRO A 687 -12.59 15.07 0.30
CA PRO A 687 -12.00 15.39 -1.00
C PRO A 687 -10.56 14.86 -1.01
N THR A 688 -10.26 13.86 -1.86
CA THR A 688 -8.92 13.26 -1.94
C THR A 688 -8.18 13.72 -3.18
N GLY A 689 -8.56 13.22 -4.35
CA GLY A 689 -7.95 13.57 -5.61
C GLY A 689 -8.56 14.83 -6.22
N LYS A 690 -7.72 15.71 -6.78
CA LYS A 690 -8.13 16.85 -7.59
C LYS A 690 -7.43 16.78 -8.93
N PHE A 691 -8.19 16.97 -9.99
CA PHE A 691 -7.67 16.86 -11.35
C PHE A 691 -8.13 18.08 -12.14
N ASN A 692 -7.21 18.99 -12.42
CA ASN A 692 -7.48 20.09 -13.34
C ASN A 692 -7.53 19.54 -14.76
N VAL A 693 -8.55 19.93 -15.52
CA VAL A 693 -8.81 19.38 -16.86
C VAL A 693 -7.62 19.62 -17.79
N HIS A 694 -7.15 20.86 -17.90
CA HIS A 694 -6.01 21.21 -18.76
C HIS A 694 -4.75 20.45 -18.40
N ASN A 695 -4.35 20.49 -17.12
CA ASN A 695 -3.10 19.89 -16.69
C ASN A 695 -3.12 18.36 -16.80
N THR A 696 -4.26 17.73 -16.48
CA THR A 696 -4.39 16.27 -16.57
C THR A 696 -4.49 15.79 -18.00
N MET A 697 -5.21 16.50 -18.86
CA MET A 697 -5.30 16.22 -20.29
C MET A 697 -3.92 16.34 -20.97
N GLY A 698 -3.18 17.40 -20.64
CA GLY A 698 -1.88 17.71 -21.19
C GLY A 698 -0.70 17.00 -20.53
N ASP A 699 -0.93 16.16 -19.48
CA ASP A 699 0.13 15.55 -18.68
C ASP A 699 1.18 16.59 -18.22
N VAL A 700 0.70 17.69 -17.62
CA VAL A 700 1.53 18.77 -17.06
C VAL A 700 1.84 18.45 -15.59
N TYR A 701 3.12 18.23 -15.30
CA TYR A 701 3.58 17.82 -13.95
C TYR A 701 4.69 18.71 -13.42
#